data_cded9e09887af019c7113e4d62350159
#
_entry.id   cded9e09887af019c7113e4d62350159
#
_cell.length_a   1.000
_cell.length_b   1.000
_cell.length_c   1.000
_cell.angle_alpha   90.00
_cell.angle_beta   90.00
_cell.angle_gamma   90.00
#
_symmetry.space_group_name_H-M   'P 1'
#
loop_
_entity.id
_entity.type
_entity.pdbx_description
1 polymer ?
#
loop_
_entity_poly.entity_id
_entity_poly.type
_entity_poly.pdbx_seq_one_letter_code
_entity_poly.pdbx_strand_id
1 'polypeptide(L)'
;MITLTELKYLTDGQSSYHILKPWWDVFWYYLTMIMLLVAVLAGTLQLTQTRLLCCLPCKLEYDNHCAVPWELVKPNFNMSARSTAPIIFPLKIPNHLHRQQYAYIDAVCYERQLHWFAKFFPYLVLLHTFIFAACSNFWLYYPGTSSRLEHFVAILHKCFDSPWTTRALSETVAEQSVRKMSIAQSKVISSPTGSVDAGSRHSLPYSQPGLETTGRENSSSVLDKKEGEQAKAIFEKVKKFRVHVEEKDIIYKVYMAQIIVKVIVFVIIVTYVPIYLSYITLTIDCTLSIQAFIGYQSYQCVYSLAEIYKVLASFYVVLVIFYGLTCSYSLWWMLRSPLKQYSFEKLREKSNYSDIPDVKNDFAFILHLADQYDPLYSQRFSVFLSDLSENKLKQINLNNAWSVEKLKTKLVKNAQDKMELHLFMLNGIPDSVFELTEIEVLSLELIPEAKLPPAVTQLVSLKELNVYHSSLTMDYSAAGFLEKNLKILRLKSSEVGRIPVWVFHLKSLQELFLSGYFVLDQHSSTGNESIRGLKNLRSIHLKNNNLSRIPHVITDLPSLQHLSINNEANKLTVLNNLKNLVNLRTLELIYCDLERIPHSIFTLDNLREINLKENNLRTVEEIISFQHLKNLSCLKLWHNSISYIPVQIGALSNLEQLYLNYNNIKSVPLELFLCKKLHYLDLSYNKLTSIPEEIGFLSNLQYLALTKNHIETLPEGLFQCKKLQFLLLGNNSLMDLSPGVGQLLNLLHLELVGNYLESLPAELEECQHLKPNSLVVEEGLLKTLPLRLRERLQANSDKS
;
A
#
# COMPACT_ATOMS: atom_id res chain seq x y z
N MET A 1 -34.44 20.49 -41.25
CA MET A 1 -35.17 19.36 -40.58
C MET A 1 -34.13 18.55 -39.87
N ILE A 2 -34.00 18.66 -38.53
CA ILE A 2 -33.10 17.87 -37.75
C ILE A 2 -33.71 16.47 -37.68
N THR A 3 -33.00 15.46 -38.15
CA THR A 3 -33.52 14.08 -38.18
C THR A 3 -33.62 13.51 -36.75
N LEU A 4 -34.62 12.63 -36.54
CA LEU A 4 -34.84 11.97 -35.23
C LEU A 4 -33.56 11.23 -34.73
N THR A 5 -32.68 10.86 -35.65
CA THR A 5 -31.38 10.24 -35.35
C THR A 5 -30.37 11.25 -34.77
N GLU A 6 -30.37 12.51 -35.23
CA GLU A 6 -29.52 13.57 -34.65
C GLU A 6 -30.00 13.98 -33.25
N LEU A 7 -31.33 13.94 -33.00
CA LEU A 7 -31.89 14.11 -31.64
C LEU A 7 -31.48 12.95 -30.71
N LYS A 8 -31.40 11.75 -31.24
CA LYS A 8 -30.97 10.57 -30.48
C LYS A 8 -29.47 10.65 -30.11
N TYR A 9 -28.61 11.18 -30.98
CA TYR A 9 -27.22 11.45 -30.69
C TYR A 9 -27.04 12.51 -29.58
N LEU A 10 -27.92 13.52 -29.54
CA LEU A 10 -27.94 14.50 -28.42
C LEU A 10 -28.39 13.86 -27.09
N THR A 11 -29.16 12.77 -27.12
CA THR A 11 -29.64 12.05 -25.92
C THR A 11 -28.72 10.91 -25.51
N ASP A 12 -28.19 10.12 -26.44
CA ASP A 12 -27.36 8.95 -26.15
C ASP A 12 -25.92 9.30 -25.73
N GLY A 13 -25.39 10.47 -26.12
CA GLY A 13 -24.09 10.97 -25.63
C GLY A 13 -24.06 11.31 -24.12
N GLN A 14 -25.17 11.21 -23.41
CA GLN A 14 -25.33 11.55 -22.00
C GLN A 14 -25.54 10.34 -21.07
N SER A 15 -25.57 9.12 -21.57
CA SER A 15 -25.87 7.93 -20.75
C SER A 15 -24.89 7.73 -19.58
N SER A 16 -23.61 8.06 -19.74
CA SER A 16 -22.60 7.88 -18.70
C SER A 16 -22.73 8.87 -17.53
N TYR A 17 -23.27 10.09 -17.75
CA TYR A 17 -23.42 11.09 -16.67
C TYR A 17 -24.76 11.02 -15.93
N HIS A 18 -25.64 10.09 -16.28
CA HIS A 18 -26.98 9.95 -15.67
C HIS A 18 -26.91 9.78 -14.14
N ILE A 19 -25.89 9.10 -13.65
CA ILE A 19 -25.68 8.84 -12.22
C ILE A 19 -25.39 10.11 -11.40
N LEU A 20 -24.86 11.16 -12.05
CA LEU A 20 -24.54 12.43 -11.39
C LEU A 20 -25.63 13.48 -11.52
N LYS A 21 -26.73 13.19 -12.26
CA LYS A 21 -27.85 14.11 -12.44
C LYS A 21 -28.93 13.83 -11.41
N PRO A 22 -29.12 14.70 -10.40
CA PRO A 22 -30.22 14.57 -9.48
C PRO A 22 -31.56 14.75 -10.22
N TRP A 23 -32.68 14.31 -9.60
CA TRP A 23 -34.00 14.31 -10.23
C TRP A 23 -34.43 15.69 -10.76
N TRP A 24 -34.02 16.79 -10.10
CA TRP A 24 -34.31 18.16 -10.57
C TRP A 24 -33.57 18.54 -11.84
N ASP A 25 -32.35 18.06 -12.09
CA ASP A 25 -31.62 18.29 -13.35
C ASP A 25 -32.32 17.59 -14.51
N VAL A 26 -32.83 16.38 -14.27
CA VAL A 26 -33.64 15.62 -15.25
C VAL A 26 -34.97 16.36 -15.50
N PHE A 27 -35.61 16.87 -14.47
CA PHE A 27 -36.87 17.62 -14.57
C PHE A 27 -36.65 18.93 -15.34
N TRP A 28 -35.58 19.68 -15.12
CA TRP A 28 -35.26 20.86 -15.91
C TRP A 28 -35.10 20.57 -17.41
N TYR A 29 -34.48 19.44 -17.72
CA TYR A 29 -34.33 19.01 -19.11
C TYR A 29 -35.69 18.84 -19.82
N TYR A 30 -36.66 18.14 -19.19
CA TYR A 30 -38.00 17.99 -19.76
C TYR A 30 -38.75 19.32 -19.86
N LEU A 31 -38.67 20.19 -18.86
CA LEU A 31 -39.27 21.52 -18.92
C LEU A 31 -38.68 22.36 -20.04
N THR A 32 -37.37 22.35 -20.23
CA THR A 32 -36.76 23.09 -21.34
C THR A 32 -37.15 22.55 -22.69
N MET A 33 -37.39 21.26 -22.85
CA MET A 33 -37.89 20.68 -24.10
C MET A 33 -39.33 21.12 -24.38
N ILE A 34 -40.20 21.18 -23.35
CA ILE A 34 -41.57 21.70 -23.50
C ILE A 34 -41.55 23.18 -23.82
N MET A 35 -40.71 24.00 -23.17
CA MET A 35 -40.56 25.43 -23.49
C MET A 35 -40.05 25.63 -24.92
N LEU A 36 -39.13 24.79 -25.41
CA LEU A 36 -38.67 24.83 -26.79
C LEU A 36 -39.82 24.53 -27.77
N LEU A 37 -40.67 23.54 -27.45
CA LEU A 37 -41.84 23.24 -28.25
C LEU A 37 -42.76 24.45 -28.35
N VAL A 38 -43.01 25.17 -27.23
CA VAL A 38 -43.80 26.41 -27.20
C VAL A 38 -43.16 27.47 -28.07
N ALA A 39 -41.84 27.64 -28.00
CA ALA A 39 -41.13 28.60 -28.85
C ALA A 39 -41.26 28.30 -30.35
N VAL A 40 -41.07 27.01 -30.73
CA VAL A 40 -41.22 26.56 -32.11
C VAL A 40 -42.64 26.74 -32.62
N LEU A 41 -43.65 26.35 -31.79
CA LEU A 41 -45.06 26.54 -32.13
C LEU A 41 -45.41 28.00 -32.34
N ALA A 42 -45.00 28.89 -31.42
CA ALA A 42 -45.22 30.32 -31.54
C ALA A 42 -44.54 30.92 -32.79
N GLY A 43 -43.28 30.46 -33.06
CA GLY A 43 -42.53 30.89 -34.25
C GLY A 43 -43.16 30.43 -35.57
N THR A 44 -43.64 29.17 -35.63
CA THR A 44 -44.32 28.65 -36.83
C THR A 44 -45.64 29.38 -37.08
N LEU A 45 -46.40 29.65 -36.04
CA LEU A 45 -47.64 30.48 -36.18
C LEU A 45 -47.35 31.87 -36.71
N GLN A 46 -46.29 32.53 -36.27
CA GLN A 46 -45.90 33.84 -36.74
C GLN A 46 -45.45 33.81 -38.21
N LEU A 47 -44.90 32.77 -38.71
CA LEU A 47 -44.44 32.60 -40.09
C LEU A 47 -45.58 32.21 -41.05
N THR A 48 -46.59 31.46 -40.58
CA THR A 48 -47.63 30.86 -41.42
C THR A 48 -48.91 31.64 -41.42
N GLN A 49 -49.21 32.39 -40.36
CA GLN A 49 -50.47 33.17 -40.26
C GLN A 49 -50.30 34.59 -40.72
N THR A 50 -51.42 35.21 -41.21
CA THR A 50 -51.49 36.64 -41.54
C THR A 50 -51.25 37.45 -40.26
N ARG A 51 -50.31 38.40 -40.32
CA ARG A 51 -49.86 39.22 -39.19
C ARG A 51 -50.93 40.15 -38.64
N LEU A 52 -51.51 40.93 -39.46
CA LEU A 52 -52.57 41.88 -39.14
C LEU A 52 -53.67 41.80 -40.18
N LEU A 53 -54.89 42.02 -39.75
CA LEU A 53 -56.06 42.20 -40.61
C LEU A 53 -56.56 43.65 -40.38
N CYS A 54 -56.22 44.50 -41.27
CA CYS A 54 -56.60 45.93 -41.16
C CYS A 54 -57.85 46.27 -41.95
N CYS A 55 -58.83 46.79 -41.25
CA CYS A 55 -60.10 47.20 -41.82
C CYS A 55 -60.29 48.74 -41.67
N LEU A 56 -61.13 49.35 -42.48
CA LEU A 56 -61.56 50.68 -42.24
C LEU A 56 -62.45 50.78 -41.02
N PRO A 57 -62.32 51.86 -40.22
CA PRO A 57 -63.16 51.97 -39.03
C PRO A 57 -64.61 52.22 -39.45
N CYS A 58 -65.50 51.28 -39.18
CA CYS A 58 -66.96 51.45 -39.38
C CYS A 58 -67.63 51.73 -38.04
N LYS A 59 -68.32 52.86 -37.91
CA LYS A 59 -69.27 53.07 -36.85
C LYS A 59 -70.58 52.44 -37.27
N LEU A 60 -71.00 51.38 -36.53
CA LEU A 60 -72.32 50.78 -36.65
C LEU A 60 -73.29 51.70 -35.93
N GLU A 61 -73.92 52.59 -36.70
CA GLU A 61 -75.11 53.22 -36.27
C GLU A 61 -76.17 53.09 -37.43
N TYR A 62 -77.05 52.18 -37.22
CA TYR A 62 -78.41 52.00 -37.75
C TYR A 62 -78.70 52.20 -39.30
N ASP A 63 -77.80 51.73 -40.15
CA ASP A 63 -78.17 51.44 -41.51
C ASP A 63 -77.16 50.49 -42.15
N ASN A 64 -77.65 49.64 -43.09
CA ASN A 64 -76.91 48.57 -43.73
C ASN A 64 -75.74 49.03 -44.69
N HIS A 65 -75.26 50.19 -44.48
CA HIS A 65 -74.10 50.69 -45.24
C HIS A 65 -73.07 51.30 -44.30
N CYS A 66 -71.92 50.84 -44.35
CA CYS A 66 -70.77 51.38 -43.60
C CYS A 66 -70.44 52.81 -44.09
N ALA A 67 -70.88 53.82 -43.37
CA ALA A 67 -70.58 55.22 -43.65
C ALA A 67 -69.26 55.59 -42.93
N VAL A 68 -68.23 55.86 -43.67
CA VAL A 68 -66.92 56.37 -43.11
C VAL A 68 -67.18 57.76 -42.53
N PRO A 69 -66.83 58.06 -41.25
CA PRO A 69 -67.00 59.36 -40.64
C PRO A 69 -66.22 60.38 -41.45
N TRP A 70 -66.88 61.50 -41.85
CA TRP A 70 -66.27 62.55 -42.61
C TRP A 70 -65.04 63.18 -41.91
N GLU A 71 -64.88 63.12 -40.68
CA GLU A 71 -63.75 63.56 -39.84
C GLU A 71 -62.44 62.82 -40.13
N LEU A 72 -62.51 61.66 -40.73
CA LEU A 72 -61.35 60.83 -41.09
C LEU A 72 -60.84 61.09 -42.47
N VAL A 73 -61.58 61.91 -43.26
CA VAL A 73 -61.22 62.31 -44.58
C VAL A 73 -60.93 63.84 -44.56
N LYS A 74 -59.67 64.19 -44.16
CA LYS A 74 -59.16 65.55 -44.29
C LYS A 74 -58.46 65.68 -45.63
N PRO A 75 -58.98 66.49 -46.57
CA PRO A 75 -58.26 66.76 -47.75
C PRO A 75 -57.05 67.63 -47.40
N ASN A 76 -55.86 67.27 -47.77
CA ASN A 76 -54.67 68.11 -47.70
C ASN A 76 -54.64 69.09 -48.87
N PHE A 77 -55.55 70.04 -48.77
CA PHE A 77 -55.48 71.22 -49.70
C PHE A 77 -55.60 72.52 -48.89
N ASN A 78 -54.45 73.16 -48.72
CA ASN A 78 -54.46 74.59 -48.38
C ASN A 78 -55.06 75.39 -49.54
N MET A 79 -56.31 75.76 -49.47
CA MET A 79 -56.88 76.81 -50.26
C MET A 79 -57.50 77.91 -49.42
N SER A 80 -56.83 79.02 -49.29
CA SER A 80 -57.39 80.26 -48.88
C SER A 80 -58.23 80.76 -50.06
N ALA A 81 -59.54 80.57 -49.95
CA ALA A 81 -60.50 81.45 -50.74
C ALA A 81 -61.90 81.22 -50.15
N ARG A 82 -62.49 82.30 -49.69
CA ARG A 82 -63.90 82.53 -49.47
C ARG A 82 -64.78 82.09 -50.63
N SER A 83 -65.59 81.07 -50.50
CA SER A 83 -66.88 81.01 -51.14
C SER A 83 -67.75 79.99 -50.52
N THR A 84 -68.90 80.38 -50.01
CA THR A 84 -70.03 79.71 -49.52
C THR A 84 -70.72 78.91 -50.61
N ALA A 85 -70.46 77.74 -50.84
CA ALA A 85 -71.26 76.74 -51.54
C ALA A 85 -70.77 75.38 -51.26
N PRO A 86 -71.57 74.36 -50.92
CA PRO A 86 -71.04 72.98 -50.70
C PRO A 86 -70.70 72.37 -52.07
N ILE A 87 -69.42 72.29 -52.33
CA ILE A 87 -68.95 71.49 -53.46
C ILE A 87 -69.02 70.07 -53.03
N ILE A 88 -70.03 69.36 -53.53
CA ILE A 88 -70.16 67.90 -53.43
C ILE A 88 -69.21 67.37 -54.51
N PHE A 89 -68.01 66.96 -54.12
CA PHE A 89 -67.18 66.13 -54.96
C PHE A 89 -67.57 64.68 -54.71
N PRO A 90 -68.07 63.93 -55.71
CA PRO A 90 -68.20 62.50 -55.59
C PRO A 90 -66.81 61.87 -55.68
N LEU A 91 -66.05 62.04 -54.64
CA LEU A 91 -64.88 61.12 -54.51
C LEU A 91 -65.45 59.71 -54.31
N LYS A 92 -65.55 58.94 -55.38
CA LYS A 92 -65.67 57.44 -55.25
C LYS A 92 -64.47 57.00 -54.56
N ILE A 93 -64.53 56.98 -53.24
CA ILE A 93 -63.53 56.27 -52.47
C ILE A 93 -63.71 54.78 -52.76
N PRO A 94 -62.68 54.08 -53.28
CA PRO A 94 -62.82 52.72 -53.66
C PRO A 94 -63.07 51.88 -52.34
N ASN A 95 -64.21 51.27 -52.36
CA ASN A 95 -64.63 50.41 -51.20
C ASN A 95 -63.69 49.21 -51.00
N HIS A 96 -62.70 49.05 -51.90
CA HIS A 96 -61.77 47.91 -51.82
C HIS A 96 -60.32 48.46 -51.99
N LEU A 97 -59.48 48.13 -51.01
CA LEU A 97 -58.06 48.32 -51.09
C LEU A 97 -57.42 47.32 -52.04
N HIS A 98 -56.53 47.83 -52.96
CA HIS A 98 -55.76 46.90 -53.78
C HIS A 98 -54.80 46.05 -52.93
N ARG A 99 -54.51 44.85 -53.36
CA ARG A 99 -53.64 43.93 -52.68
C ARG A 99 -52.29 44.54 -52.23
N GLN A 100 -51.71 45.39 -53.01
CA GLN A 100 -50.45 46.10 -52.70
C GLN A 100 -50.63 47.16 -51.60
N GLN A 101 -51.73 47.88 -51.59
CA GLN A 101 -52.09 48.89 -50.56
C GLN A 101 -52.32 48.17 -49.22
N TYR A 102 -53.08 47.06 -49.27
CA TYR A 102 -53.29 46.23 -48.09
C TYR A 102 -52.01 45.73 -47.54
N ALA A 103 -51.09 45.14 -48.33
CA ALA A 103 -49.81 44.64 -47.89
C ALA A 103 -48.93 45.77 -47.30
N TYR A 104 -48.97 46.98 -47.85
CA TYR A 104 -48.24 48.10 -47.29
C TYR A 104 -48.82 48.57 -45.96
N ILE A 105 -50.11 48.60 -45.76
CA ILE A 105 -50.78 48.97 -44.51
C ILE A 105 -50.42 47.92 -43.44
N ASP A 106 -50.59 46.65 -43.79
CA ASP A 106 -50.25 45.56 -42.89
C ASP A 106 -48.79 45.65 -42.44
N ALA A 107 -47.82 45.81 -43.33
CA ALA A 107 -46.42 45.92 -43.03
C ALA A 107 -46.09 47.10 -42.10
N VAL A 108 -46.59 48.31 -42.47
CA VAL A 108 -46.33 49.57 -41.73
C VAL A 108 -47.03 49.54 -40.35
N CYS A 109 -48.26 49.11 -40.28
CA CYS A 109 -48.99 49.00 -39.00
C CYS A 109 -48.33 47.90 -38.08
N TYR A 110 -47.91 46.81 -38.67
CA TYR A 110 -47.17 45.80 -37.93
C TYR A 110 -45.87 46.37 -37.36
N GLU A 111 -45.13 47.13 -38.16
CA GLU A 111 -43.82 47.62 -37.72
C GLU A 111 -43.92 48.80 -36.75
N ARG A 112 -44.87 49.72 -36.89
CA ARG A 112 -44.95 51.00 -36.13
C ARG A 112 -45.85 50.92 -34.92
N GLN A 113 -47.01 50.25 -35.02
CA GLN A 113 -48.04 50.32 -33.98
C GLN A 113 -48.07 49.06 -33.08
N LEU A 114 -47.68 47.86 -33.59
CA LEU A 114 -47.67 46.71 -32.77
C LEU A 114 -46.53 46.80 -31.74
N HIS A 115 -46.86 46.53 -30.49
CA HIS A 115 -45.83 46.53 -29.38
C HIS A 115 -44.71 45.57 -29.66
N TRP A 116 -43.44 45.99 -29.41
CA TRP A 116 -42.26 45.18 -29.66
C TRP A 116 -42.35 43.79 -29.06
N PHE A 117 -42.92 43.65 -27.86
CA PHE A 117 -43.08 42.38 -27.19
C PHE A 117 -43.89 41.37 -28.00
N ALA A 118 -45.02 41.80 -28.57
CA ALA A 118 -45.85 40.95 -29.41
C ALA A 118 -45.12 40.49 -30.70
N LYS A 119 -44.25 41.35 -31.27
CA LYS A 119 -43.45 41.03 -32.46
C LYS A 119 -42.39 40.00 -32.19
N PHE A 120 -41.68 40.16 -31.06
CA PHE A 120 -40.53 39.35 -30.70
C PHE A 120 -40.81 38.24 -29.71
N PHE A 121 -42.02 38.03 -29.27
CA PHE A 121 -42.39 37.03 -28.27
C PHE A 121 -41.83 35.61 -28.56
N PRO A 122 -41.97 35.02 -29.77
CA PRO A 122 -41.43 33.67 -30.03
C PRO A 122 -39.90 33.64 -29.93
N TYR A 123 -39.23 34.69 -30.36
CA TYR A 123 -37.76 34.80 -30.30
C TYR A 123 -37.27 34.98 -28.87
N LEU A 124 -38.03 35.71 -28.06
CA LEU A 124 -37.76 35.87 -26.63
C LEU A 124 -37.88 34.54 -25.89
N VAL A 125 -38.95 33.79 -26.14
CA VAL A 125 -39.15 32.46 -25.54
C VAL A 125 -38.03 31.51 -25.97
N LEU A 126 -37.64 31.55 -27.26
CA LEU A 126 -36.52 30.78 -27.78
C LEU A 126 -35.19 31.13 -27.07
N LEU A 127 -34.91 32.44 -26.94
CA LEU A 127 -33.70 32.94 -26.30
C LEU A 127 -33.63 32.51 -24.84
N HIS A 128 -34.73 32.64 -24.07
CA HIS A 128 -34.79 32.20 -22.66
C HIS A 128 -34.57 30.70 -22.53
N THR A 129 -35.22 29.92 -23.41
CA THR A 129 -35.10 28.47 -23.42
C THR A 129 -33.67 28.04 -23.73
N PHE A 130 -33.02 28.71 -24.67
CA PHE A 130 -31.61 28.48 -25.00
C PHE A 130 -30.69 28.81 -23.82
N ILE A 131 -30.91 29.91 -23.10
CA ILE A 131 -30.16 30.27 -21.90
C ILE A 131 -30.32 29.19 -20.82
N PHE A 132 -31.55 28.72 -20.56
CA PHE A 132 -31.79 27.66 -19.59
C PHE A 132 -31.13 26.35 -20.01
N ALA A 133 -31.20 25.98 -21.28
CA ALA A 133 -30.54 24.76 -21.79
C ALA A 133 -29.02 24.84 -21.70
N ALA A 134 -28.44 25.97 -22.08
CA ALA A 134 -27.00 26.21 -21.98
C ALA A 134 -26.52 26.16 -20.53
N CYS A 135 -27.21 26.83 -19.60
CA CYS A 135 -26.90 26.83 -18.20
C CYS A 135 -27.02 25.42 -17.57
N SER A 136 -28.01 24.61 -18.00
CA SER A 136 -28.27 23.29 -17.39
C SER A 136 -27.15 22.30 -17.65
N ASN A 137 -26.44 22.41 -18.75
CA ASN A 137 -25.37 21.47 -19.11
C ASN A 137 -23.96 22.05 -18.91
N PHE A 138 -23.85 23.33 -18.57
CA PHE A 138 -22.58 24.05 -18.49
C PHE A 138 -21.55 23.35 -17.58
N TRP A 139 -21.95 22.90 -16.38
CA TRP A 139 -21.04 22.28 -15.42
C TRP A 139 -20.47 20.92 -15.87
N LEU A 140 -21.17 20.21 -16.76
CA LEU A 140 -20.71 18.95 -17.33
C LEU A 140 -19.64 19.16 -18.40
N TYR A 141 -19.77 20.24 -19.20
CA TYR A 141 -18.89 20.53 -20.33
C TYR A 141 -17.80 21.55 -20.03
N TYR A 142 -17.82 22.15 -18.84
CA TYR A 142 -16.75 23.08 -18.45
C TYR A 142 -15.39 22.35 -18.38
N PRO A 143 -14.33 22.85 -19.05
CA PRO A 143 -13.05 22.13 -19.16
C PRO A 143 -12.43 21.73 -17.84
N GLY A 144 -12.64 22.53 -16.78
CA GLY A 144 -12.12 22.25 -15.43
C GLY A 144 -12.86 21.15 -14.67
N THR A 145 -14.07 20.77 -15.10
CA THR A 145 -14.93 19.78 -14.42
C THR A 145 -15.14 18.52 -15.25
N SER A 146 -15.30 18.64 -16.56
CA SER A 146 -15.65 17.55 -17.48
C SER A 146 -14.73 16.33 -17.34
N SER A 147 -13.43 16.52 -17.46
CA SER A 147 -12.45 15.43 -17.36
C SER A 147 -12.50 14.70 -16.01
N ARG A 148 -12.74 15.43 -14.90
CA ARG A 148 -12.83 14.82 -13.56
C ARG A 148 -14.11 14.03 -13.39
N LEU A 149 -15.23 14.56 -13.90
CA LEU A 149 -16.52 13.89 -13.83
C LEU A 149 -16.50 12.59 -14.66
N GLU A 150 -15.94 12.62 -15.86
CA GLU A 150 -15.78 11.45 -16.71
C GLU A 150 -14.92 10.37 -16.02
N HIS A 151 -13.81 10.79 -15.45
CA HIS A 151 -12.93 9.88 -14.73
C HIS A 151 -13.61 9.27 -13.50
N PHE A 152 -14.37 10.08 -12.75
CA PHE A 152 -15.14 9.61 -11.60
C PHE A 152 -16.19 8.58 -12.02
N VAL A 153 -17.00 8.87 -13.03
CA VAL A 153 -18.05 7.97 -13.50
C VAL A 153 -17.45 6.66 -13.98
N ALA A 154 -16.33 6.72 -14.70
CA ALA A 154 -15.62 5.52 -15.15
C ALA A 154 -15.10 4.66 -13.97
N ILE A 155 -14.64 5.30 -12.88
CA ILE A 155 -14.23 4.59 -11.66
C ILE A 155 -15.46 4.01 -10.96
N LEU A 156 -16.54 4.79 -10.83
CA LEU A 156 -17.76 4.41 -10.12
C LEU A 156 -18.40 3.17 -10.75
N HIS A 157 -18.48 3.09 -12.07
CA HIS A 157 -18.95 1.91 -12.79
C HIS A 157 -18.08 0.68 -12.50
N LYS A 158 -16.75 0.84 -12.53
CA LYS A 158 -15.84 -0.27 -12.22
C LYS A 158 -15.95 -0.73 -10.78
N CYS A 159 -16.19 0.18 -9.84
CA CYS A 159 -16.45 -0.17 -8.45
C CYS A 159 -17.78 -0.91 -8.29
N PHE A 160 -18.79 -0.49 -9.03
CA PHE A 160 -20.13 -1.10 -8.98
C PHE A 160 -20.13 -2.52 -9.55
N ASP A 161 -19.45 -2.74 -10.67
CA ASP A 161 -19.41 -4.03 -11.38
C ASP A 161 -18.37 -5.00 -10.79
N SER A 162 -17.52 -4.55 -9.86
CA SER A 162 -16.46 -5.38 -9.31
C SER A 162 -17.02 -6.54 -8.47
N PRO A 163 -16.64 -7.79 -8.72
CA PRO A 163 -17.02 -8.94 -7.89
C PRO A 163 -16.57 -8.78 -6.44
N TRP A 164 -15.48 -8.04 -6.22
CA TRP A 164 -14.96 -7.75 -4.89
C TRP A 164 -15.96 -7.01 -4.00
N THR A 165 -16.70 -6.03 -4.53
CA THR A 165 -17.69 -5.28 -3.75
C THR A 165 -18.83 -6.15 -3.28
N THR A 166 -19.32 -7.05 -4.15
CA THR A 166 -20.39 -7.99 -3.81
C THR A 166 -19.94 -8.94 -2.70
N ARG A 167 -18.73 -9.46 -2.79
CA ARG A 167 -18.14 -10.32 -1.77
C ARG A 167 -17.94 -9.58 -0.44
N ALA A 168 -17.31 -8.41 -0.47
CA ALA A 168 -17.02 -7.61 0.71
C ALA A 168 -18.30 -7.22 1.48
N LEU A 169 -19.38 -6.90 0.76
CA LEU A 169 -20.67 -6.58 1.36
C LEU A 169 -21.42 -7.82 1.87
N SER A 170 -21.34 -8.96 1.18
CA SER A 170 -21.98 -10.21 1.62
C SER A 170 -21.32 -10.77 2.88
N GLU A 171 -20.02 -10.71 3.00
CA GLU A 171 -19.27 -11.15 4.19
C GLU A 171 -19.63 -10.29 5.42
N THR A 172 -19.83 -8.98 5.25
CA THR A 172 -20.26 -8.10 6.37
C THR A 172 -21.64 -8.48 6.90
N VAL A 173 -22.58 -8.88 6.03
CA VAL A 173 -23.91 -9.32 6.44
C VAL A 173 -23.87 -10.66 7.17
N ALA A 174 -23.05 -11.61 6.69
CA ALA A 174 -22.88 -12.91 7.32
C ALA A 174 -22.28 -12.81 8.73
N GLU A 175 -21.23 -12.00 8.90
CA GLU A 175 -20.58 -11.80 10.20
C GLU A 175 -21.48 -11.06 11.20
N GLN A 176 -22.31 -10.12 10.75
CA GLN A 176 -23.31 -9.47 11.61
C GLN A 176 -24.38 -10.44 12.12
N SER A 177 -24.78 -11.40 11.31
CA SER A 177 -25.73 -12.43 11.73
C SER A 177 -25.14 -13.32 12.82
N VAL A 178 -23.87 -13.69 12.71
CA VAL A 178 -23.14 -14.46 13.73
C VAL A 178 -22.95 -13.67 15.03
N ARG A 179 -22.61 -12.38 14.95
CA ARG A 179 -22.50 -11.50 16.13
C ARG A 179 -23.84 -11.33 16.86
N LYS A 180 -24.91 -11.14 16.12
CA LYS A 180 -26.26 -11.06 16.72
C LYS A 180 -26.66 -12.35 17.42
N MET A 181 -26.31 -13.52 16.86
CA MET A 181 -26.53 -14.81 17.51
C MET A 181 -25.69 -14.97 18.78
N SER A 182 -24.42 -14.58 18.77
CA SER A 182 -23.56 -14.67 19.96
C SER A 182 -23.99 -13.73 21.10
N ILE A 183 -24.47 -12.52 20.78
CA ILE A 183 -25.02 -11.57 21.75
C ILE A 183 -26.37 -12.05 22.29
N ALA A 184 -27.19 -12.71 21.49
CA ALA A 184 -28.43 -13.31 21.93
C ALA A 184 -28.17 -14.48 22.88
N GLN A 185 -27.18 -15.32 22.61
CA GLN A 185 -26.75 -16.39 23.53
C GLN A 185 -26.14 -15.87 24.83
N SER A 186 -25.36 -14.81 24.82
CA SER A 186 -24.81 -14.20 26.04
C SER A 186 -25.87 -13.51 26.89
N LYS A 187 -26.95 -12.99 26.32
CA LYS A 187 -28.10 -12.43 27.06
C LYS A 187 -28.98 -13.48 27.72
N VAL A 188 -29.01 -14.71 27.20
CA VAL A 188 -29.77 -15.82 27.78
C VAL A 188 -29.05 -16.40 29.01
N ILE A 189 -27.74 -16.21 29.16
CA ILE A 189 -26.91 -16.70 30.29
C ILE A 189 -26.86 -15.69 31.45
N SER A 190 -27.33 -14.45 31.29
CA SER A 190 -27.24 -13.38 32.27
C SER A 190 -28.59 -12.89 32.80
N SER A 191 -29.53 -13.78 33.09
CA SER A 191 -30.67 -13.45 33.94
C SER A 191 -30.51 -14.12 35.31
N PRO A 192 -30.52 -13.37 36.43
CA PRO A 192 -30.30 -13.94 37.76
C PRO A 192 -31.59 -14.51 38.37
N THR A 193 -31.43 -15.77 38.74
CA THR A 193 -32.01 -16.44 39.93
C THR A 193 -33.29 -15.91 40.57
N GLY A 194 -34.30 -16.75 40.54
CA GLY A 194 -35.39 -16.80 41.52
C GLY A 194 -35.62 -18.23 41.96
N SER A 195 -35.50 -18.41 43.23
CA SER A 195 -35.49 -19.56 44.11
C SER A 195 -36.53 -20.67 43.94
N VAL A 196 -36.07 -21.90 44.22
CA VAL A 196 -36.66 -22.99 45.03
C VAL A 196 -37.98 -23.64 44.58
N ASP A 197 -38.01 -24.92 44.19
CA ASP A 197 -38.31 -26.03 45.04
C ASP A 197 -38.18 -27.40 44.32
N ALA A 198 -37.99 -28.43 45.19
CA ALA A 198 -37.67 -29.81 44.89
C ALA A 198 -38.84 -30.61 44.26
N GLY A 199 -38.46 -31.66 43.48
CA GLY A 199 -39.37 -32.77 43.31
C GLY A 199 -39.21 -33.65 42.10
N SER A 200 -38.61 -34.83 42.27
CA SER A 200 -38.90 -36.13 41.62
C SER A 200 -38.45 -36.39 40.19
N ARG A 201 -37.45 -37.22 40.16
CA ARG A 201 -37.28 -38.45 39.29
C ARG A 201 -38.32 -38.69 38.19
N HIS A 202 -37.83 -38.82 36.96
CA HIS A 202 -38.00 -40.06 36.20
C HIS A 202 -37.02 -40.10 35.00
N SER A 203 -36.32 -41.23 34.94
CA SER A 203 -35.43 -41.70 33.89
C SER A 203 -36.15 -42.10 32.63
N LEU A 204 -35.48 -41.99 31.52
CA LEU A 204 -35.32 -42.92 30.41
C LEU A 204 -35.57 -42.26 29.03
N PRO A 205 -35.11 -42.90 27.96
CA PRO A 205 -34.21 -42.28 27.01
C PRO A 205 -34.89 -42.05 25.66
N TYR A 206 -34.54 -41.03 24.97
CA TYR A 206 -34.98 -40.91 23.60
C TYR A 206 -33.79 -40.78 22.63
N SER A 207 -33.75 -41.74 21.77
CA SER A 207 -32.89 -41.96 20.64
C SER A 207 -32.75 -40.71 19.76
N GLN A 208 -31.54 -40.49 19.33
CA GLN A 208 -31.18 -39.61 18.19
C GLN A 208 -31.91 -40.06 16.93
N PRO A 209 -32.40 -39.12 16.11
CA PRO A 209 -32.36 -39.29 14.68
C PRO A 209 -31.11 -38.57 14.14
N GLY A 210 -30.32 -39.33 13.42
CA GLY A 210 -29.17 -38.77 12.69
C GLY A 210 -29.62 -37.66 11.77
N LEU A 211 -29.05 -36.49 12.02
CA LEU A 211 -29.07 -35.41 11.04
C LEU A 211 -27.80 -35.57 10.24
N GLU A 212 -27.94 -36.14 9.07
CA GLU A 212 -26.93 -36.06 8.01
C GLU A 212 -26.55 -34.58 7.85
N THR A 213 -25.36 -34.25 8.28
CA THR A 213 -24.67 -33.05 7.87
C THR A 213 -24.34 -33.22 6.39
N THR A 214 -25.33 -32.96 5.55
CA THR A 214 -25.04 -32.57 4.18
C THR A 214 -24.13 -31.36 4.28
N GLY A 215 -22.88 -31.57 3.89
CA GLY A 215 -21.89 -30.53 3.70
C GLY A 215 -22.48 -29.45 2.81
N ARG A 216 -22.94 -28.37 3.42
CA ARG A 216 -23.16 -27.13 2.75
C ARG A 216 -21.75 -26.61 2.48
N GLU A 217 -21.15 -27.08 1.40
CA GLU A 217 -20.04 -26.41 0.77
C GLU A 217 -20.45 -24.93 0.65
N ASN A 218 -19.88 -24.12 1.51
CA ASN A 218 -19.85 -22.68 1.31
C ASN A 218 -19.13 -22.49 -0.03
N SER A 219 -19.90 -22.37 -1.10
CA SER A 219 -19.42 -21.82 -2.36
C SER A 219 -19.10 -20.34 -2.14
N SER A 220 -18.09 -20.06 -1.32
CA SER A 220 -17.35 -18.80 -1.44
C SER A 220 -16.72 -18.85 -2.82
N SER A 221 -17.33 -18.14 -3.78
CA SER A 221 -16.77 -17.97 -5.10
C SER A 221 -15.31 -17.59 -4.95
N VAL A 222 -14.41 -18.51 -5.29
CA VAL A 222 -12.97 -18.28 -5.23
C VAL A 222 -12.73 -17.09 -6.16
N LEU A 223 -12.26 -15.98 -5.61
CA LEU A 223 -11.91 -14.78 -6.40
C LEU A 223 -10.83 -15.20 -7.39
N ASP A 224 -11.10 -15.14 -8.69
CA ASP A 224 -10.11 -15.49 -9.70
C ASP A 224 -8.91 -14.50 -9.61
N LYS A 225 -7.72 -14.99 -9.92
CA LYS A 225 -6.50 -14.18 -9.91
C LYS A 225 -6.65 -12.89 -10.72
N LYS A 226 -7.32 -12.99 -11.89
CA LYS A 226 -7.58 -11.84 -12.76
C LYS A 226 -8.52 -10.82 -12.12
N GLU A 227 -9.55 -11.27 -11.43
CA GLU A 227 -10.48 -10.41 -10.70
C GLU A 227 -9.81 -9.70 -9.52
N GLY A 228 -8.95 -10.41 -8.81
CA GLY A 228 -8.15 -9.85 -7.73
C GLY A 228 -7.17 -8.77 -8.18
N GLU A 229 -6.50 -8.95 -9.32
CA GLU A 229 -5.62 -7.94 -9.91
C GLU A 229 -6.42 -6.72 -10.41
N GLN A 230 -7.60 -6.93 -10.99
CA GLN A 230 -8.50 -5.84 -11.39
C GLN A 230 -8.98 -5.03 -10.20
N ALA A 231 -9.40 -5.68 -9.11
CA ALA A 231 -9.81 -5.00 -7.89
C ALA A 231 -8.66 -4.18 -7.28
N LYS A 232 -7.43 -4.69 -7.25
CA LYS A 232 -6.24 -3.95 -6.82
C LYS A 232 -6.02 -2.69 -7.66
N ALA A 233 -6.15 -2.80 -8.98
CA ALA A 233 -6.02 -1.65 -9.89
C ALA A 233 -7.11 -0.59 -9.65
N ILE A 234 -8.31 -0.98 -9.20
CA ILE A 234 -9.37 -0.05 -8.83
C ILE A 234 -9.01 0.69 -7.52
N PHE A 235 -8.51 -0.01 -6.48
CA PHE A 235 -8.03 0.64 -5.25
C PHE A 235 -7.00 1.73 -5.53
N GLU A 236 -6.00 1.44 -6.34
CA GLU A 236 -4.98 2.42 -6.71
C GLU A 236 -5.57 3.64 -7.45
N LYS A 237 -6.53 3.42 -8.36
CA LYS A 237 -7.21 4.50 -9.09
C LYS A 237 -8.05 5.36 -8.17
N VAL A 238 -8.82 4.74 -7.26
CA VAL A 238 -9.64 5.46 -6.28
C VAL A 238 -8.77 6.31 -5.36
N LYS A 239 -7.67 5.78 -4.87
CA LYS A 239 -6.74 6.49 -3.98
C LYS A 239 -6.10 7.71 -4.67
N LYS A 240 -5.63 7.54 -5.91
CA LYS A 240 -5.07 8.64 -6.72
C LYS A 240 -6.12 9.70 -7.04
N PHE A 241 -7.34 9.27 -7.41
CA PHE A 241 -8.45 10.17 -7.71
C PHE A 241 -8.85 10.98 -6.47
N ARG A 242 -8.97 10.33 -5.33
CA ARG A 242 -9.30 10.99 -4.06
C ARG A 242 -8.36 12.14 -3.75
N VAL A 243 -7.05 11.89 -3.73
CA VAL A 243 -6.03 12.92 -3.44
C VAL A 243 -6.17 14.12 -4.37
N HIS A 244 -6.40 13.87 -5.68
CA HIS A 244 -6.48 14.94 -6.68
C HIS A 244 -7.76 15.77 -6.60
N VAL A 245 -8.90 15.19 -6.18
CA VAL A 245 -10.21 15.84 -6.18
C VAL A 245 -10.54 16.48 -4.83
N GLU A 246 -10.06 15.92 -3.71
CA GLU A 246 -10.26 16.51 -2.38
C GLU A 246 -9.55 17.86 -2.18
N GLU A 247 -8.52 18.17 -2.98
CA GLU A 247 -7.81 19.47 -2.88
C GLU A 247 -8.61 20.65 -3.41
N LYS A 248 -9.63 20.42 -4.26
CA LYS A 248 -10.29 21.47 -5.04
C LYS A 248 -11.80 21.46 -4.81
N ASP A 249 -12.43 22.63 -4.96
CA ASP A 249 -13.88 22.85 -4.85
C ASP A 249 -14.47 23.52 -6.12
N ILE A 250 -13.91 23.20 -7.30
CA ILE A 250 -14.29 23.79 -8.58
C ILE A 250 -15.65 23.28 -9.04
N ILE A 251 -15.93 21.98 -8.90
CA ILE A 251 -17.19 21.36 -9.36
C ILE A 251 -18.35 21.94 -8.57
N TYR A 252 -18.23 22.03 -7.25
CA TYR A 252 -19.20 22.64 -6.37
C TYR A 252 -19.49 24.11 -6.76
N LYS A 253 -18.44 24.91 -6.98
CA LYS A 253 -18.57 26.32 -7.35
C LYS A 253 -19.24 26.53 -8.71
N VAL A 254 -18.86 25.74 -9.71
CA VAL A 254 -19.46 25.83 -11.06
C VAL A 254 -20.93 25.42 -11.03
N TYR A 255 -21.27 24.34 -10.31
CA TYR A 255 -22.65 23.91 -10.13
C TYR A 255 -23.50 24.95 -9.38
N MET A 256 -22.96 25.55 -8.33
CA MET A 256 -23.61 26.64 -7.60
C MET A 256 -23.84 27.86 -8.52
N ALA A 257 -22.82 28.28 -9.26
CA ALA A 257 -22.90 29.42 -10.13
C ALA A 257 -24.00 29.28 -11.21
N GLN A 258 -24.10 28.09 -11.82
CA GLN A 258 -25.16 27.84 -12.80
C GLN A 258 -26.58 27.92 -12.20
N ILE A 259 -26.79 27.41 -10.96
CA ILE A 259 -28.09 27.52 -10.29
C ILE A 259 -28.43 28.97 -9.99
N ILE A 260 -27.47 29.76 -9.53
CA ILE A 260 -27.66 31.19 -9.27
C ILE A 260 -28.07 31.93 -10.56
N VAL A 261 -27.38 31.66 -11.67
CA VAL A 261 -27.74 32.27 -12.98
C VAL A 261 -29.17 31.87 -13.39
N LYS A 262 -29.56 30.61 -13.25
CA LYS A 262 -30.93 30.15 -13.56
C LYS A 262 -31.98 30.86 -12.69
N VAL A 263 -31.71 31.06 -11.42
CA VAL A 263 -32.63 31.78 -10.52
C VAL A 263 -32.73 33.26 -10.90
N ILE A 264 -31.64 33.92 -11.30
CA ILE A 264 -31.66 35.30 -11.76
C ILE A 264 -32.49 35.39 -13.02
N VAL A 265 -32.25 34.55 -14.03
CA VAL A 265 -33.02 34.55 -15.28
C VAL A 265 -34.49 34.26 -15.03
N PHE A 266 -34.83 33.34 -14.14
CA PHE A 266 -36.19 33.06 -13.70
C PHE A 266 -36.88 34.33 -13.15
N VAL A 267 -36.25 35.04 -12.21
CA VAL A 267 -36.78 36.25 -11.61
C VAL A 267 -37.03 37.32 -12.67
N ILE A 268 -36.07 37.51 -13.57
CA ILE A 268 -36.21 38.46 -14.70
C ILE A 268 -37.45 38.10 -15.53
N ILE A 269 -37.61 36.85 -15.96
CA ILE A 269 -38.71 36.44 -16.84
C ILE A 269 -40.05 36.62 -16.14
N VAL A 270 -40.20 36.16 -14.88
CA VAL A 270 -41.45 36.22 -14.13
C VAL A 270 -41.85 37.68 -13.83
N THR A 271 -40.90 38.60 -13.72
CA THR A 271 -41.19 40.01 -13.51
C THR A 271 -41.66 40.73 -14.77
N TYR A 272 -41.01 40.54 -15.90
CA TYR A 272 -41.33 41.37 -17.08
C TYR A 272 -42.38 40.74 -18.01
N VAL A 273 -42.42 39.41 -18.19
CA VAL A 273 -43.36 38.78 -19.14
C VAL A 273 -44.82 39.04 -18.78
N PRO A 274 -45.30 38.90 -17.54
CA PRO A 274 -46.68 39.22 -17.14
C PRO A 274 -47.02 40.69 -17.36
N ILE A 275 -46.09 41.64 -17.13
CA ILE A 275 -46.28 43.08 -17.36
C ILE A 275 -46.51 43.35 -18.84
N TYR A 276 -45.64 42.81 -19.69
CA TYR A 276 -45.76 43.04 -21.12
C TYR A 276 -46.87 42.26 -21.81
N LEU A 277 -47.37 41.18 -21.17
CA LEU A 277 -48.51 40.41 -21.67
C LEU A 277 -49.78 41.26 -21.81
N SER A 278 -49.98 42.24 -20.89
CA SER A 278 -51.10 43.20 -20.99
C SER A 278 -51.09 44.11 -22.21
N TYR A 279 -49.91 44.31 -22.82
CA TYR A 279 -49.77 45.15 -24.06
C TYR A 279 -50.07 44.39 -25.35
N ILE A 280 -50.39 43.08 -25.28
CA ILE A 280 -50.85 42.32 -26.45
C ILE A 280 -52.36 42.54 -26.55
N THR A 281 -52.76 43.52 -27.38
CA THR A 281 -54.21 43.85 -27.60
C THR A 281 -54.64 43.18 -28.89
N LEU A 282 -55.96 42.79 -28.93
CA LEU A 282 -56.56 42.20 -30.12
C LEU A 282 -56.76 43.29 -31.23
N THR A 283 -57.15 44.51 -30.85
CA THR A 283 -57.42 45.61 -31.76
C THR A 283 -56.34 46.69 -31.61
N ILE A 284 -55.89 47.27 -32.74
CA ILE A 284 -54.85 48.26 -32.80
C ILE A 284 -55.29 49.35 -33.76
N ASP A 285 -55.31 50.56 -33.26
CA ASP A 285 -55.61 51.72 -34.09
C ASP A 285 -54.30 52.19 -34.76
N CYS A 286 -54.30 52.11 -36.07
CA CYS A 286 -53.13 52.49 -36.89
C CYS A 286 -53.37 53.80 -37.64
N THR A 287 -52.55 54.80 -37.32
CA THR A 287 -52.57 56.09 -38.02
C THR A 287 -51.41 56.19 -39.01
N LEU A 288 -51.72 56.49 -40.27
CA LEU A 288 -50.70 56.56 -41.33
C LEU A 288 -50.51 58.02 -41.80
N SER A 289 -49.32 58.47 -41.93
CA SER A 289 -48.95 59.83 -42.32
C SER A 289 -49.05 60.13 -43.84
N ILE A 290 -49.24 59.10 -44.65
CA ILE A 290 -49.25 59.22 -46.12
C ILE A 290 -50.68 59.07 -46.69
N GLN A 291 -51.52 60.09 -46.53
CA GLN A 291 -52.91 60.05 -46.98
C GLN A 291 -53.09 60.04 -48.54
N ALA A 292 -52.16 60.62 -49.26
CA ALA A 292 -52.27 60.78 -50.74
C ALA A 292 -52.27 59.46 -51.50
N PHE A 293 -51.67 58.42 -50.93
CA PHE A 293 -51.53 57.09 -51.56
C PHE A 293 -52.62 56.11 -51.21
N ILE A 294 -53.21 56.25 -50.02
CA ILE A 294 -54.06 55.19 -49.44
C ILE A 294 -55.52 55.74 -49.21
N GLY A 295 -55.73 57.03 -49.19
CA GLY A 295 -57.06 57.64 -49.06
C GLY A 295 -57.64 57.83 -47.67
N TYR A 296 -57.09 57.08 -46.64
CA TYR A 296 -57.59 57.13 -45.28
C TYR A 296 -56.43 57.37 -44.28
N GLN A 297 -56.73 57.99 -43.15
CA GLN A 297 -55.76 58.43 -42.20
C GLN A 297 -55.62 57.43 -41.02
N SER A 298 -56.67 56.66 -40.74
CA SER A 298 -56.72 55.71 -39.60
C SER A 298 -57.33 54.41 -40.05
N TYR A 299 -56.76 53.30 -39.57
CA TYR A 299 -57.24 51.95 -39.82
C TYR A 299 -57.36 51.24 -38.51
N GLN A 300 -58.41 50.40 -38.34
CA GLN A 300 -58.51 49.50 -37.23
C GLN A 300 -57.99 48.15 -37.66
N CYS A 301 -56.90 47.70 -37.02
CA CYS A 301 -56.25 46.42 -37.33
C CYS A 301 -56.54 45.43 -36.22
N VAL A 302 -56.84 44.21 -36.63
CA VAL A 302 -57.00 43.07 -35.69
C VAL A 302 -55.76 42.21 -35.78
N TYR A 303 -55.09 42.01 -34.62
CA TYR A 303 -53.96 41.15 -34.52
C TYR A 303 -54.47 39.69 -34.29
N SER A 304 -54.52 38.88 -35.34
CA SER A 304 -55.08 37.50 -35.34
C SER A 304 -54.41 36.57 -34.36
N LEU A 305 -53.17 36.77 -34.07
CA LEU A 305 -52.38 35.93 -33.15
C LEU A 305 -52.50 36.36 -31.66
N ALA A 306 -53.12 37.49 -31.35
CA ALA A 306 -53.12 38.07 -30.01
C ALA A 306 -53.60 37.10 -28.93
N GLU A 307 -54.77 36.50 -29.15
CA GLU A 307 -55.33 35.56 -28.13
C GLU A 307 -54.51 34.28 -28.00
N ILE A 308 -54.05 33.74 -29.12
CA ILE A 308 -53.18 32.56 -29.12
C ILE A 308 -51.86 32.86 -28.38
N TYR A 309 -51.26 34.02 -28.61
CA TYR A 309 -50.03 34.40 -27.92
C TYR A 309 -50.23 34.67 -26.43
N LYS A 310 -51.36 35.24 -26.04
CA LYS A 310 -51.69 35.36 -24.62
C LYS A 310 -51.78 34.00 -23.94
N VAL A 311 -52.45 33.01 -24.54
CA VAL A 311 -52.55 31.66 -24.02
C VAL A 311 -51.18 30.99 -23.97
N LEU A 312 -50.41 31.08 -25.08
CA LEU A 312 -49.05 30.50 -25.12
C LEU A 312 -48.09 31.17 -24.11
N ALA A 313 -48.17 32.49 -23.95
CA ALA A 313 -47.38 33.23 -22.98
C ALA A 313 -47.75 32.89 -21.55
N SER A 314 -49.06 32.75 -21.24
CA SER A 314 -49.54 32.33 -19.92
C SER A 314 -49.08 30.91 -19.60
N PHE A 315 -49.20 29.99 -20.57
CA PHE A 315 -48.67 28.61 -20.41
C PHE A 315 -47.15 28.62 -20.23
N TYR A 316 -46.42 29.41 -20.99
CA TYR A 316 -44.98 29.57 -20.82
C TYR A 316 -44.61 30.10 -19.44
N VAL A 317 -45.30 31.12 -18.92
CA VAL A 317 -45.06 31.65 -17.57
C VAL A 317 -45.27 30.58 -16.52
N VAL A 318 -46.30 29.77 -16.65
CA VAL A 318 -46.52 28.61 -15.72
C VAL A 318 -45.34 27.63 -15.75
N LEU A 319 -44.84 27.29 -16.96
CA LEU A 319 -43.66 26.41 -17.08
C LEU A 319 -42.43 27.05 -16.43
N VAL A 320 -42.21 28.35 -16.62
CA VAL A 320 -41.10 29.10 -16.01
C VAL A 320 -41.22 29.11 -14.48
N ILE A 321 -42.44 29.25 -13.93
CA ILE A 321 -42.69 29.19 -12.48
C ILE A 321 -42.29 27.80 -11.94
N PHE A 322 -42.72 26.71 -12.56
CA PHE A 322 -42.30 25.36 -12.14
C PHE A 322 -40.80 25.19 -12.23
N TYR A 323 -40.17 25.69 -13.29
CA TYR A 323 -38.72 25.67 -13.45
C TYR A 323 -38.02 26.44 -12.30
N GLY A 324 -38.50 27.63 -12.01
CA GLY A 324 -37.97 28.51 -10.99
C GLY A 324 -38.13 27.95 -9.56
N LEU A 325 -39.26 27.32 -9.26
CA LEU A 325 -39.51 26.67 -7.97
C LEU A 325 -38.50 25.51 -7.73
N THR A 326 -38.24 24.70 -8.75
CA THR A 326 -37.27 23.64 -8.67
C THR A 326 -35.83 24.16 -8.57
N CYS A 327 -35.48 25.24 -9.27
CA CYS A 327 -34.20 25.94 -9.10
C CYS A 327 -34.03 26.50 -7.69
N SER A 328 -35.08 27.11 -7.13
CA SER A 328 -35.08 27.64 -5.76
C SER A 328 -34.91 26.52 -4.72
N TYR A 329 -35.57 25.38 -4.96
CA TYR A 329 -35.37 24.17 -4.13
C TYR A 329 -33.93 23.65 -4.17
N SER A 330 -33.35 23.54 -5.38
CA SER A 330 -31.97 23.09 -5.53
C SER A 330 -30.98 24.06 -4.88
N LEU A 331 -31.22 25.37 -4.98
CA LEU A 331 -30.41 26.39 -4.31
C LEU A 331 -30.52 26.26 -2.78
N TRP A 332 -31.74 26.09 -2.25
CA TRP A 332 -31.96 25.86 -0.82
C TRP A 332 -31.23 24.58 -0.34
N TRP A 333 -31.32 23.48 -1.09
CA TRP A 333 -30.60 22.25 -0.80
C TRP A 333 -29.08 22.47 -0.75
N MET A 334 -28.53 23.21 -1.73
CA MET A 334 -27.10 23.54 -1.80
C MET A 334 -26.62 24.40 -0.62
N LEU A 335 -27.45 25.32 -0.12
CA LEU A 335 -27.11 26.22 0.98
C LEU A 335 -27.27 25.58 2.35
N ARG A 336 -28.25 24.70 2.52
CA ARG A 336 -28.57 24.08 3.81
C ARG A 336 -27.77 22.82 4.12
N SER A 337 -27.43 22.04 3.12
CA SER A 337 -26.76 20.75 3.30
C SER A 337 -25.25 20.93 3.41
N PRO A 338 -24.54 20.18 4.27
CA PRO A 338 -23.08 20.23 4.40
C PRO A 338 -22.40 19.51 3.24
N LEU A 339 -22.62 19.97 2.00
CA LEU A 339 -22.19 19.28 0.76
C LEU A 339 -20.68 19.22 0.55
N LYS A 340 -19.92 20.00 1.31
CA LYS A 340 -18.45 19.95 1.28
C LYS A 340 -17.86 18.87 2.17
N GLN A 341 -18.69 18.13 2.90
CA GLN A 341 -18.30 17.01 3.75
C GLN A 341 -19.28 15.87 3.53
N TYR A 342 -18.76 14.66 3.34
CA TYR A 342 -19.57 13.46 3.23
C TYR A 342 -19.08 12.46 4.27
N SER A 343 -19.97 12.10 5.21
CA SER A 343 -19.68 11.16 6.28
C SER A 343 -20.24 9.78 5.97
N PHE A 344 -19.39 8.76 6.12
CA PHE A 344 -19.76 7.36 6.02
C PHE A 344 -20.18 6.74 7.36
N GLU A 345 -20.54 7.52 8.37
CA GLU A 345 -20.87 7.07 9.72
C GLU A 345 -21.92 5.94 9.75
N LYS A 346 -23.01 6.08 9.01
CA LYS A 346 -24.05 5.05 8.89
C LYS A 346 -23.54 3.74 8.27
N LEU A 347 -22.55 3.84 7.41
CA LEU A 347 -21.92 2.69 6.76
C LEU A 347 -20.91 2.03 7.70
N ARG A 348 -20.11 2.82 8.44
CA ARG A 348 -19.19 2.32 9.46
C ARG A 348 -19.93 1.57 10.58
N GLU A 349 -21.11 2.02 10.98
CA GLU A 349 -21.94 1.32 11.95
C GLU A 349 -22.54 0.01 11.43
N LYS A 350 -22.86 -0.05 10.14
CA LYS A 350 -23.49 -1.20 9.49
C LYS A 350 -22.50 -2.21 8.90
N SER A 351 -21.24 -1.82 8.66
CA SER A 351 -20.22 -2.66 8.05
C SER A 351 -19.07 -2.94 9.01
N ASN A 352 -18.29 -3.97 8.74
CA ASN A 352 -17.05 -4.25 9.48
C ASN A 352 -15.89 -3.32 9.12
N TYR A 353 -16.10 -2.40 8.17
CA TYR A 353 -15.10 -1.44 7.72
C TYR A 353 -15.21 -0.14 8.51
N SER A 354 -14.71 -0.17 9.74
CA SER A 354 -14.70 1.01 10.64
C SER A 354 -13.71 2.10 10.23
N ASP A 355 -12.81 1.79 9.31
CA ASP A 355 -11.71 2.62 8.85
C ASP A 355 -12.04 3.49 7.63
N ILE A 356 -13.27 3.40 7.08
CA ILE A 356 -13.66 4.22 5.91
C ILE A 356 -13.55 5.70 6.28
N PRO A 357 -12.68 6.48 5.62
CA PRO A 357 -12.50 7.89 5.94
C PRO A 357 -13.61 8.76 5.36
N ASP A 358 -13.96 9.82 6.06
CA ASP A 358 -14.83 10.85 5.52
C ASP A 358 -14.12 11.61 4.38
N VAL A 359 -14.89 12.07 3.39
CA VAL A 359 -14.36 12.76 2.22
C VAL A 359 -14.81 14.22 2.17
N LYS A 360 -14.06 15.08 1.47
CA LYS A 360 -14.23 16.53 1.50
C LYS A 360 -14.31 17.14 0.08
N ASN A 361 -14.77 18.40 0.03
CA ASN A 361 -14.78 19.27 -1.15
C ASN A 361 -15.52 18.68 -2.37
N ASP A 362 -14.95 18.76 -3.56
CA ASP A 362 -15.56 18.27 -4.80
C ASP A 362 -15.90 16.78 -4.74
N PHE A 363 -15.07 15.98 -4.05
CA PHE A 363 -15.32 14.56 -3.92
C PHE A 363 -16.56 14.24 -3.08
N ALA A 364 -16.74 14.96 -1.95
CA ALA A 364 -17.96 14.87 -1.15
C ALA A 364 -19.20 15.30 -1.95
N PHE A 365 -19.08 16.40 -2.69
CA PHE A 365 -20.18 16.93 -3.49
C PHE A 365 -20.65 15.93 -4.56
N ILE A 366 -19.72 15.29 -5.28
CA ILE A 366 -20.06 14.31 -6.32
C ILE A 366 -20.75 13.08 -5.70
N LEU A 367 -20.32 12.62 -4.53
CA LEU A 367 -20.99 11.51 -3.83
C LEU A 367 -22.41 11.88 -3.37
N HIS A 368 -22.62 13.12 -2.89
CA HIS A 368 -23.98 13.60 -2.58
C HIS A 368 -24.88 13.64 -3.83
N LEU A 369 -24.32 13.96 -5.00
CA LEU A 369 -25.08 13.90 -6.26
C LEU A 369 -25.42 12.45 -6.65
N ALA A 370 -24.43 11.54 -6.51
CA ALA A 370 -24.66 10.13 -6.79
C ALA A 370 -25.73 9.50 -5.86
N ASP A 371 -25.77 9.90 -4.59
CA ASP A 371 -26.77 9.45 -3.63
C ASP A 371 -28.20 9.92 -3.97
N GLN A 372 -28.32 11.06 -4.67
CA GLN A 372 -29.64 11.51 -5.17
C GLN A 372 -30.16 10.63 -6.30
N TYR A 373 -29.28 9.90 -6.97
CA TYR A 373 -29.65 8.94 -8.00
C TYR A 373 -29.91 7.55 -7.39
N ASP A 374 -28.90 6.95 -6.75
CA ASP A 374 -28.99 5.68 -6.06
C ASP A 374 -27.86 5.55 -5.00
N PRO A 375 -28.21 5.47 -3.69
CA PRO A 375 -27.26 5.30 -2.60
C PRO A 375 -26.40 4.03 -2.69
N LEU A 376 -26.77 3.05 -3.50
CA LEU A 376 -26.01 1.81 -3.66
C LEU A 376 -24.63 2.07 -4.31
N TYR A 377 -24.53 3.08 -5.17
CA TYR A 377 -23.25 3.45 -5.79
C TYR A 377 -22.23 3.93 -4.77
N SER A 378 -22.63 4.81 -3.85
CA SER A 378 -21.72 5.30 -2.80
C SER A 378 -21.38 4.21 -1.78
N GLN A 379 -22.31 3.29 -1.47
CA GLN A 379 -22.05 2.13 -0.62
C GLN A 379 -21.03 1.17 -1.22
N ARG A 380 -21.17 0.81 -2.48
CA ARG A 380 -20.22 -0.05 -3.19
C ARG A 380 -18.85 0.61 -3.37
N PHE A 381 -18.87 1.92 -3.62
CA PHE A 381 -17.66 2.70 -3.75
C PHE A 381 -16.86 2.78 -2.44
N SER A 382 -17.54 2.87 -1.29
CA SER A 382 -16.91 3.00 0.02
C SER A 382 -15.99 1.84 0.38
N VAL A 383 -16.25 0.63 -0.14
CA VAL A 383 -15.39 -0.55 0.03
C VAL A 383 -13.97 -0.30 -0.47
N PHE A 384 -13.82 0.51 -1.53
CA PHE A 384 -12.51 0.88 -2.08
C PHE A 384 -11.83 2.05 -1.37
N LEU A 385 -12.47 2.66 -0.37
CA LEU A 385 -11.87 3.67 0.49
C LEU A 385 -11.30 3.08 1.79
N SER A 386 -11.65 1.83 2.12
CA SER A 386 -11.23 1.14 3.33
C SER A 386 -9.86 0.48 3.13
N ASP A 387 -8.89 0.83 3.99
CA ASP A 387 -7.58 0.18 4.02
C ASP A 387 -7.70 -1.29 4.51
N LEU A 388 -8.65 -1.59 5.41
CA LEU A 388 -8.95 -2.96 5.85
C LEU A 388 -9.42 -3.84 4.68
N SER A 389 -10.28 -3.29 3.82
CA SER A 389 -10.75 -3.98 2.61
C SER A 389 -9.60 -4.23 1.62
N GLU A 390 -8.72 -3.25 1.42
CA GLU A 390 -7.52 -3.38 0.58
C GLU A 390 -6.58 -4.47 1.10
N ASN A 391 -6.32 -4.50 2.41
CA ASN A 391 -5.45 -5.48 3.03
C ASN A 391 -6.04 -6.90 2.96
N LYS A 392 -7.35 -7.04 3.13
CA LYS A 392 -8.05 -8.32 2.94
C LYS A 392 -7.94 -8.83 1.50
N LEU A 393 -8.07 -7.93 0.51
CA LEU A 393 -7.88 -8.28 -0.90
C LEU A 393 -6.43 -8.71 -1.17
N LYS A 394 -5.44 -7.97 -0.62
CA LYS A 394 -4.01 -8.32 -0.75
C LYS A 394 -3.74 -9.72 -0.19
N GLN A 395 -4.33 -10.06 0.96
CA GLN A 395 -4.18 -11.38 1.58
C GLN A 395 -4.79 -12.50 0.71
N ILE A 396 -5.99 -12.29 0.16
CA ILE A 396 -6.63 -13.26 -0.74
C ILE A 396 -5.79 -13.47 -2.01
N ASN A 397 -5.30 -12.38 -2.60
CA ASN A 397 -4.44 -12.47 -3.79
C ASN A 397 -3.12 -13.20 -3.49
N LEU A 398 -2.57 -13.01 -2.29
CA LEU A 398 -1.37 -13.69 -1.82
C LEU A 398 -1.65 -15.19 -1.67
N ASN A 399 -2.76 -15.57 -1.03
CA ASN A 399 -3.17 -16.96 -0.85
C ASN A 399 -3.39 -17.68 -2.19
N ASN A 400 -4.04 -17.01 -3.14
CA ASN A 400 -4.23 -17.56 -4.49
C ASN A 400 -2.90 -17.74 -5.26
N ALA A 401 -1.90 -16.90 -4.99
CA ALA A 401 -0.58 -17.00 -5.62
C ALA A 401 0.31 -18.09 -5.00
N TRP A 402 0.07 -18.46 -3.73
CA TRP A 402 0.89 -19.37 -2.93
C TRP A 402 0.05 -20.51 -2.34
N SER A 403 -0.26 -21.50 -3.18
CA SER A 403 -0.91 -22.73 -2.73
C SER A 403 0.01 -23.58 -1.87
N VAL A 404 -0.56 -24.49 -1.06
CA VAL A 404 0.17 -25.46 -0.22
C VAL A 404 1.18 -26.28 -1.04
N GLU A 405 0.77 -26.73 -2.23
CA GLU A 405 1.64 -27.51 -3.12
C GLU A 405 2.87 -26.72 -3.55
N LYS A 406 2.68 -25.46 -3.92
CA LYS A 406 3.78 -24.57 -4.31
C LYS A 406 4.71 -24.25 -3.13
N LEU A 407 4.17 -24.12 -1.93
CA LEU A 407 4.99 -23.91 -0.72
C LEU A 407 5.77 -25.16 -0.36
N LYS A 408 5.23 -26.36 -0.52
CA LYS A 408 5.95 -27.62 -0.31
C LYS A 408 7.19 -27.74 -1.19
N THR A 409 7.14 -27.25 -2.43
CA THR A 409 8.33 -27.24 -3.31
C THR A 409 9.43 -26.27 -2.86
N LYS A 410 9.12 -25.35 -1.95
CA LYS A 410 10.07 -24.38 -1.38
C LYS A 410 10.62 -24.80 -0.02
N LEU A 411 10.13 -25.88 0.56
CA LEU A 411 10.70 -26.46 1.77
C LEU A 411 12.06 -27.08 1.46
N VAL A 412 13.08 -26.64 2.19
CA VAL A 412 14.46 -27.09 2.02
C VAL A 412 15.01 -27.54 3.38
N LYS A 413 15.79 -28.59 3.41
CA LYS A 413 16.59 -28.95 4.57
C LYS A 413 17.82 -28.04 4.67
N ASN A 414 17.96 -27.35 5.79
CA ASN A 414 19.12 -26.50 6.02
C ASN A 414 20.36 -27.35 6.44
N ALA A 415 21.51 -26.69 6.65
CA ALA A 415 22.75 -27.33 7.06
C ALA A 415 22.67 -28.12 8.39
N GLN A 416 21.60 -27.88 9.18
CA GLN A 416 21.33 -28.60 10.44
C GLN A 416 20.27 -29.71 10.29
N ASP A 417 19.95 -30.09 9.05
CA ASP A 417 18.92 -31.09 8.68
C ASP A 417 17.48 -30.72 9.13
N LYS A 418 17.21 -29.42 9.43
CA LYS A 418 15.89 -28.92 9.81
C LYS A 418 15.12 -28.48 8.60
N MET A 419 13.79 -28.69 8.59
CA MET A 419 12.91 -28.24 7.52
C MET A 419 12.70 -26.72 7.61
N GLU A 420 13.23 -26.00 6.65
CA GLU A 420 13.18 -24.53 6.56
C GLU A 420 12.28 -24.07 5.40
N LEU A 421 11.40 -23.09 5.71
CA LEU A 421 10.67 -22.33 4.71
C LEU A 421 11.15 -20.88 4.71
N HIS A 422 11.68 -20.43 3.58
CA HIS A 422 12.13 -19.05 3.39
C HIS A 422 11.14 -18.28 2.51
N LEU A 423 10.52 -17.25 3.07
CA LEU A 423 9.63 -16.32 2.38
C LEU A 423 10.36 -15.01 2.13
N PHE A 424 10.45 -14.60 0.87
CA PHE A 424 11.24 -13.45 0.45
C PHE A 424 10.41 -12.47 -0.39
N MET A 425 10.44 -11.18 -0.05
CA MET A 425 9.78 -10.08 -0.77
C MET A 425 8.29 -10.30 -1.03
N LEU A 426 7.56 -10.79 -0.04
CA LEU A 426 6.10 -10.93 -0.10
C LEU A 426 5.41 -9.74 0.57
N ASN A 427 4.16 -9.45 0.17
CA ASN A 427 3.35 -8.41 0.82
C ASN A 427 2.70 -8.86 2.15
N GLY A 428 2.97 -10.08 2.59
CA GLY A 428 2.43 -10.68 3.81
C GLY A 428 2.77 -12.16 3.87
N ILE A 429 2.24 -12.89 4.84
CA ILE A 429 2.41 -14.35 4.99
C ILE A 429 1.18 -15.04 4.41
N PRO A 430 1.31 -15.94 3.42
CA PRO A 430 0.19 -16.74 2.92
C PRO A 430 -0.40 -17.64 4.01
N ASP A 431 -1.72 -17.76 4.10
CA ASP A 431 -2.37 -18.61 5.11
C ASP A 431 -2.03 -20.09 4.93
N SER A 432 -1.77 -20.51 3.70
CA SER A 432 -1.32 -21.87 3.34
C SER A 432 -0.01 -22.30 4.01
N VAL A 433 0.80 -21.37 4.52
CA VAL A 433 2.02 -21.66 5.29
C VAL A 433 1.68 -22.40 6.58
N PHE A 434 0.56 -22.03 7.20
CA PHE A 434 0.17 -22.59 8.50
C PHE A 434 -0.41 -24.01 8.41
N GLU A 435 -0.67 -24.49 7.19
CA GLU A 435 -1.04 -25.89 6.94
C GLU A 435 0.18 -26.83 6.90
N LEU A 436 1.41 -26.28 6.81
CA LEU A 436 2.65 -27.04 6.70
C LEU A 436 3.22 -27.35 8.08
N THR A 437 2.70 -28.35 8.74
CA THR A 437 3.09 -28.76 10.12
C THR A 437 4.55 -29.21 10.26
N GLU A 438 5.22 -29.51 9.16
CA GLU A 438 6.61 -30.00 9.10
C GLU A 438 7.64 -28.86 9.28
N ILE A 439 7.25 -27.60 9.24
CA ILE A 439 8.17 -26.46 9.32
C ILE A 439 8.79 -26.38 10.71
N GLU A 440 10.11 -26.48 10.78
CA GLU A 440 10.89 -26.26 11.99
C GLU A 440 11.51 -24.87 12.06
N VAL A 441 11.87 -24.31 10.90
CA VAL A 441 12.46 -22.98 10.73
C VAL A 441 11.61 -22.15 9.76
N LEU A 442 11.11 -21.01 10.21
CA LEU A 442 10.40 -20.05 9.39
C LEU A 442 11.24 -18.79 9.21
N SER A 443 11.65 -18.50 7.98
CA SER A 443 12.46 -17.34 7.63
C SER A 443 11.62 -16.33 6.82
N LEU A 444 11.47 -15.12 7.37
CA LEU A 444 10.72 -14.00 6.79
C LEU A 444 11.72 -12.91 6.41
N GLU A 445 11.85 -12.59 5.14
CA GLU A 445 12.78 -11.57 4.65
C GLU A 445 12.13 -10.56 3.73
N LEU A 446 12.34 -9.27 4.00
CA LEU A 446 11.77 -8.14 3.24
C LEU A 446 10.23 -8.19 3.12
N ILE A 447 9.56 -8.54 4.21
CA ILE A 447 8.10 -8.56 4.29
C ILE A 447 7.65 -7.37 5.17
N PRO A 448 7.15 -6.25 4.58
CA PRO A 448 6.90 -5.01 5.32
C PRO A 448 5.79 -5.13 6.36
N GLU A 449 4.80 -5.99 6.14
CA GLU A 449 3.64 -6.18 7.00
C GLU A 449 3.39 -7.66 7.27
N ALA A 450 4.33 -8.32 7.93
CA ALA A 450 4.15 -9.71 8.34
C ALA A 450 3.20 -9.78 9.54
N LYS A 451 2.11 -10.51 9.40
CA LYS A 451 1.17 -10.79 10.51
C LYS A 451 1.13 -12.30 10.78
N LEU A 452 1.34 -12.69 12.03
CA LEU A 452 1.13 -14.07 12.48
C LEU A 452 -0.27 -14.22 13.06
N PRO A 453 -1.19 -14.87 12.32
CA PRO A 453 -2.54 -15.12 12.80
C PRO A 453 -2.57 -16.24 13.85
N PRO A 454 -3.73 -16.49 14.50
CA PRO A 454 -3.91 -17.64 15.40
C PRO A 454 -3.57 -18.99 14.77
N ALA A 455 -3.67 -19.13 13.45
CA ALA A 455 -3.34 -20.36 12.72
C ALA A 455 -1.86 -20.81 12.88
N VAL A 456 -0.95 -19.92 13.30
CA VAL A 456 0.44 -20.31 13.60
C VAL A 456 0.53 -21.43 14.65
N THR A 457 -0.48 -21.60 15.49
CA THR A 457 -0.57 -22.69 16.48
C THR A 457 -0.58 -24.08 15.85
N GLN A 458 -0.87 -24.17 14.56
CA GLN A 458 -0.83 -25.44 13.80
C GLN A 458 0.61 -25.88 13.48
N LEU A 459 1.58 -24.94 13.47
CA LEU A 459 2.99 -25.24 13.23
C LEU A 459 3.67 -25.84 14.47
N VAL A 460 3.23 -27.00 14.90
CA VAL A 460 3.71 -27.65 16.13
C VAL A 460 5.21 -27.93 16.14
N SER A 461 5.83 -28.07 14.98
CA SER A 461 7.27 -28.33 14.83
C SER A 461 8.13 -27.09 14.89
N LEU A 462 7.54 -25.86 14.83
CA LEU A 462 8.25 -24.61 14.75
C LEU A 462 9.08 -24.33 16.01
N LYS A 463 10.40 -24.25 15.84
CA LYS A 463 11.38 -23.97 16.90
C LYS A 463 12.24 -22.74 16.65
N GLU A 464 12.38 -22.34 15.39
CA GLU A 464 13.23 -21.22 14.98
C GLU A 464 12.45 -20.24 14.10
N LEU A 465 12.54 -18.95 14.42
CA LEU A 465 11.94 -17.87 13.66
C LEU A 465 13.00 -16.84 13.27
N ASN A 466 13.13 -16.59 11.98
CA ASN A 466 14.07 -15.63 11.44
C ASN A 466 13.31 -14.47 10.81
N VAL A 467 13.55 -13.24 11.25
CA VAL A 467 12.88 -12.03 10.78
C VAL A 467 13.94 -11.04 10.32
N TYR A 468 14.07 -10.92 9.00
CA TYR A 468 15.08 -10.09 8.36
C TYR A 468 14.42 -8.92 7.60
N HIS A 469 14.74 -7.67 8.01
CA HIS A 469 14.23 -6.45 7.37
C HIS A 469 12.69 -6.46 7.19
N SER A 470 11.98 -7.00 8.17
CA SER A 470 10.54 -7.21 8.14
C SER A 470 9.93 -6.74 9.46
N SER A 471 8.74 -6.12 9.42
CA SER A 471 7.98 -5.82 10.61
C SER A 471 7.01 -6.95 10.91
N LEU A 472 7.06 -7.50 12.13
CA LEU A 472 6.23 -8.61 12.54
C LEU A 472 5.22 -8.17 13.60
N THR A 473 3.94 -8.36 13.31
CA THR A 473 2.83 -8.23 14.25
C THR A 473 2.19 -9.59 14.50
N MET A 474 1.58 -9.78 15.66
CA MET A 474 0.95 -11.05 15.99
C MET A 474 -0.26 -10.90 16.89
N ASP A 475 -1.18 -11.84 16.79
CA ASP A 475 -2.33 -11.93 17.65
C ASP A 475 -1.95 -12.56 19.01
N TYR A 476 -2.77 -12.38 20.04
CA TYR A 476 -2.51 -12.85 21.39
C TYR A 476 -2.27 -14.38 21.47
N SER A 477 -3.04 -15.16 20.71
CA SER A 477 -2.89 -16.63 20.65
C SER A 477 -1.57 -17.06 19.99
N ALA A 478 -1.15 -16.34 18.95
CA ALA A 478 0.14 -16.53 18.28
C ALA A 478 1.30 -16.26 19.24
N ALA A 479 1.22 -15.16 20.00
CA ALA A 479 2.21 -14.81 21.01
C ALA A 479 2.33 -15.91 22.09
N GLY A 480 1.19 -16.41 22.61
CA GLY A 480 1.19 -17.49 23.61
C GLY A 480 1.73 -18.83 23.08
N PHE A 481 1.56 -19.11 21.80
CA PHE A 481 2.16 -20.29 21.17
C PHE A 481 3.68 -20.16 21.05
N LEU A 482 4.18 -19.01 20.56
CA LEU A 482 5.61 -18.75 20.44
C LEU A 482 6.30 -18.70 21.81
N GLU A 483 5.64 -18.16 22.83
CA GLU A 483 6.15 -18.17 24.22
C GLU A 483 6.52 -19.59 24.70
N LYS A 484 5.76 -20.62 24.30
CA LYS A 484 5.95 -22.00 24.73
C LYS A 484 6.90 -22.79 23.82
N ASN A 485 6.91 -22.52 22.53
CA ASN A 485 7.56 -23.42 21.55
C ASN A 485 8.85 -22.88 20.95
N LEU A 486 8.97 -21.54 20.82
CA LEU A 486 10.09 -20.93 20.13
C LEU A 486 11.38 -21.00 20.95
N LYS A 487 12.43 -21.57 20.35
CA LYS A 487 13.75 -21.74 21.00
C LYS A 487 14.80 -20.79 20.45
N ILE A 488 14.75 -20.47 19.16
CA ILE A 488 15.73 -19.65 18.46
C ILE A 488 15.00 -18.51 17.76
N LEU A 489 15.47 -17.27 17.98
CA LEU A 489 14.96 -16.07 17.32
C LEU A 489 16.13 -15.31 16.70
N ARG A 490 16.02 -15.03 15.38
CA ARG A 490 16.98 -14.18 14.67
C ARG A 490 16.28 -12.95 14.15
N LEU A 491 16.72 -11.78 14.59
CA LEU A 491 16.21 -10.48 14.14
C LEU A 491 17.33 -9.73 13.43
N LYS A 492 17.03 -9.22 12.23
CA LYS A 492 17.93 -8.34 11.49
C LYS A 492 17.18 -7.11 11.01
N SER A 493 17.70 -5.92 11.33
CA SER A 493 17.17 -4.64 10.90
C SER A 493 18.26 -3.77 10.33
N SER A 494 17.94 -3.01 9.26
CA SER A 494 18.80 -1.96 8.71
C SER A 494 18.57 -0.59 9.36
N GLU A 495 17.45 -0.42 10.04
CA GLU A 495 17.07 0.82 10.70
C GLU A 495 17.32 0.77 12.20
N VAL A 496 17.59 1.95 12.80
CA VAL A 496 17.68 2.07 14.25
C VAL A 496 16.32 1.79 14.86
N GLY A 497 16.21 0.69 15.58
CA GLY A 497 14.94 0.21 16.11
C GLY A 497 15.03 -0.29 17.56
N ARG A 498 13.87 -0.43 18.17
CA ARG A 498 13.74 -1.10 19.47
C ARG A 498 13.47 -2.57 19.23
N ILE A 499 13.90 -3.41 20.17
CA ILE A 499 13.48 -4.82 20.16
C ILE A 499 11.96 -4.85 20.34
N PRO A 500 11.22 -5.56 19.49
CA PRO A 500 9.76 -5.69 19.63
C PRO A 500 9.35 -6.22 20.99
N VAL A 501 8.33 -5.64 21.62
CA VAL A 501 7.91 -5.96 22.99
C VAL A 501 7.56 -7.45 23.18
N TRP A 502 6.99 -8.08 22.15
CA TRP A 502 6.63 -9.51 22.19
C TRP A 502 7.82 -10.44 22.42
N VAL A 503 9.05 -10.03 22.06
CA VAL A 503 10.28 -10.81 22.27
C VAL A 503 10.53 -11.07 23.76
N PHE A 504 10.23 -10.09 24.60
CA PHE A 504 10.45 -10.21 26.05
C PHE A 504 9.52 -11.19 26.77
N HIS A 505 8.46 -11.63 26.08
CA HIS A 505 7.50 -12.61 26.59
C HIS A 505 7.85 -14.05 26.21
N LEU A 506 8.88 -14.29 25.38
CA LEU A 506 9.28 -15.62 24.90
C LEU A 506 10.02 -16.43 25.98
N LYS A 507 9.33 -17.00 26.95
CA LYS A 507 9.94 -17.71 28.09
C LYS A 507 10.72 -18.95 27.70
N SER A 508 10.42 -19.61 26.58
CA SER A 508 11.11 -20.79 26.09
C SER A 508 12.37 -20.50 25.26
N LEU A 509 12.64 -19.22 24.99
CA LEU A 509 13.74 -18.79 24.13
C LEU A 509 15.10 -19.17 24.74
N GLN A 510 15.94 -19.81 23.94
CA GLN A 510 17.29 -20.27 24.31
C GLN A 510 18.38 -19.47 23.62
N GLU A 511 18.16 -19.09 22.36
CA GLU A 511 19.13 -18.36 21.56
C GLU A 511 18.47 -17.12 20.91
N LEU A 512 19.13 -15.97 21.06
CA LEU A 512 18.71 -14.68 20.51
C LEU A 512 19.83 -14.07 19.66
N PHE A 513 19.53 -13.85 18.38
CA PHE A 513 20.43 -13.18 17.44
C PHE A 513 19.86 -11.81 17.05
N LEU A 514 20.63 -10.76 17.32
CA LEU A 514 20.27 -9.38 16.97
C LEU A 514 21.34 -8.83 16.04
N SER A 515 20.95 -8.52 14.81
CA SER A 515 21.84 -7.95 13.80
C SER A 515 21.31 -6.59 13.30
N GLY A 516 22.12 -5.54 13.42
CA GLY A 516 21.76 -4.18 13.10
C GLY A 516 21.64 -3.27 14.33
N TYR A 517 21.14 -2.05 14.14
CA TYR A 517 21.16 -1.00 15.18
C TYR A 517 20.00 -1.15 16.17
N PHE A 518 20.06 -2.13 17.08
CA PHE A 518 19.09 -2.27 18.16
C PHE A 518 19.48 -1.50 19.40
N VAL A 519 18.58 -0.65 19.91
CA VAL A 519 18.78 0.07 21.18
C VAL A 519 18.46 -0.84 22.34
N LEU A 520 19.49 -1.29 23.07
CA LEU A 520 19.39 -2.27 24.16
C LEU A 520 19.25 -1.63 25.54
N ASP A 521 19.78 -0.41 25.74
CA ASP A 521 19.82 0.31 27.02
C ASP A 521 18.66 1.34 27.13
N GLN A 522 17.42 0.91 27.13
CA GLN A 522 16.33 1.79 27.53
C GLN A 522 15.82 1.44 28.93
N HIS A 523 15.91 2.41 29.83
CA HIS A 523 15.18 2.39 31.08
C HIS A 523 13.68 2.52 30.81
N SER A 524 13.01 1.41 30.48
CA SER A 524 11.56 1.36 30.55
C SER A 524 11.17 1.34 32.04
N SER A 525 10.40 2.32 32.43
CA SER A 525 9.89 2.49 33.80
C SER A 525 8.91 1.39 34.27
N THR A 526 8.65 0.41 33.41
CA THR A 526 7.78 -0.75 33.67
C THR A 526 8.61 -2.03 33.68
N GLY A 527 8.92 -2.54 34.85
CA GLY A 527 9.88 -3.63 35.09
C GLY A 527 9.62 -4.99 34.45
N ASN A 528 8.58 -5.16 33.64
CA ASN A 528 8.23 -6.41 32.96
C ASN A 528 8.66 -6.48 31.49
N GLU A 529 9.10 -5.39 30.89
CA GLU A 529 9.46 -5.32 29.46
C GLU A 529 10.99 -5.29 29.29
N SER A 530 11.69 -6.32 29.73
CA SER A 530 13.13 -6.38 29.57
C SER A 530 13.60 -7.80 29.27
N ILE A 531 14.77 -7.93 28.66
CA ILE A 531 15.47 -9.19 28.39
C ILE A 531 15.63 -10.05 29.68
N ARG A 532 15.62 -9.43 30.86
CA ARG A 532 15.65 -10.13 32.17
C ARG A 532 14.51 -11.14 32.36
N GLY A 533 13.39 -11.00 31.66
CA GLY A 533 12.27 -11.95 31.66
C GLY A 533 12.58 -13.27 30.99
N LEU A 534 13.64 -13.35 30.16
CA LEU A 534 14.02 -14.52 29.37
C LEU A 534 14.90 -15.49 30.20
N LYS A 535 14.30 -16.15 31.18
CA LYS A 535 15.02 -16.99 32.14
C LYS A 535 15.73 -18.20 31.53
N ASN A 536 15.29 -18.67 30.37
CA ASN A 536 15.87 -19.84 29.67
C ASN A 536 16.91 -19.44 28.62
N LEU A 537 17.18 -18.14 28.44
CA LEU A 537 18.09 -17.64 27.42
C LEU A 537 19.54 -18.03 27.78
N ARG A 538 20.18 -18.82 26.90
CA ARG A 538 21.55 -19.36 27.08
C ARG A 538 22.55 -18.69 26.15
N SER A 539 22.10 -18.23 25.00
CA SER A 539 22.98 -17.67 23.98
C SER A 539 22.45 -16.33 23.44
N ILE A 540 23.32 -15.32 23.40
CA ILE A 540 23.04 -14.01 22.78
C ILE A 540 24.15 -13.72 21.76
N HIS A 541 23.72 -13.41 20.54
CA HIS A 541 24.60 -12.94 19.48
C HIS A 541 24.20 -11.53 19.04
N LEU A 542 25.13 -10.58 19.17
CA LEU A 542 24.96 -9.20 18.78
C LEU A 542 25.87 -8.90 17.61
N LYS A 543 25.31 -8.50 16.50
CA LYS A 543 26.09 -8.12 15.32
C LYS A 543 25.68 -6.72 14.82
N ASN A 544 26.65 -5.86 14.57
CA ASN A 544 26.46 -4.51 14.02
C ASN A 544 25.57 -3.62 14.91
N ASN A 545 25.63 -3.78 16.23
CA ASN A 545 24.83 -2.98 17.15
C ASN A 545 25.51 -1.69 17.59
N ASN A 546 26.72 -1.39 17.09
CA ASN A 546 27.52 -0.19 17.41
C ASN A 546 27.65 0.06 18.92
N LEU A 547 28.06 -0.96 19.66
CA LEU A 547 28.11 -0.91 21.10
C LEU A 547 29.39 -0.22 21.59
N SER A 548 29.27 0.82 22.41
CA SER A 548 30.39 1.38 23.15
C SER A 548 30.63 0.70 24.50
N ARG A 549 29.61 0.03 25.02
CA ARG A 549 29.63 -0.75 26.26
C ARG A 549 28.71 -1.97 26.14
N ILE A 550 28.97 -2.99 26.98
CA ILE A 550 28.05 -4.11 27.10
C ILE A 550 26.84 -3.66 27.92
N PRO A 551 25.60 -3.80 27.36
CA PRO A 551 24.37 -3.39 28.07
C PRO A 551 24.18 -4.14 29.40
N HIS A 552 23.80 -3.40 30.44
CA HIS A 552 23.56 -4.00 31.78
C HIS A 552 22.49 -5.08 31.76
N VAL A 553 21.46 -4.92 30.90
CA VAL A 553 20.37 -5.89 30.77
C VAL A 553 20.84 -7.28 30.33
N ILE A 554 21.96 -7.38 29.61
CA ILE A 554 22.56 -8.65 29.19
C ILE A 554 23.42 -9.25 30.31
N THR A 555 24.20 -8.40 30.98
CA THR A 555 25.09 -8.85 32.03
C THR A 555 24.38 -9.32 33.32
N ASP A 556 23.10 -8.96 33.45
CA ASP A 556 22.25 -9.37 34.54
C ASP A 556 21.50 -10.73 34.29
N LEU A 557 21.81 -11.44 33.21
CA LEU A 557 21.22 -12.74 32.88
C LEU A 557 21.99 -13.89 33.47
N PRO A 558 21.49 -14.53 34.53
CA PRO A 558 22.23 -15.58 35.22
C PRO A 558 22.35 -16.91 34.43
N SER A 559 21.47 -17.12 33.45
CA SER A 559 21.42 -18.33 32.63
C SER A 559 22.35 -18.33 31.43
N LEU A 560 22.96 -17.15 31.13
CA LEU A 560 23.72 -16.96 29.89
C LEU A 560 25.03 -17.77 29.91
N GLN A 561 25.20 -18.58 28.84
CA GLN A 561 26.37 -19.45 28.67
C GLN A 561 27.22 -19.03 27.47
N HIS A 562 26.63 -18.39 26.48
CA HIS A 562 27.30 -17.93 25.27
C HIS A 562 26.96 -16.46 24.98
N LEU A 563 28.00 -15.65 24.90
CA LEU A 563 27.88 -14.24 24.49
C LEU A 563 28.80 -13.98 23.30
N SER A 564 28.23 -13.60 22.17
CA SER A 564 28.95 -13.19 20.97
C SER A 564 28.62 -11.76 20.59
N ILE A 565 29.63 -10.90 20.50
CA ILE A 565 29.53 -9.51 20.08
C ILE A 565 30.44 -9.30 18.89
N ASN A 566 29.87 -8.95 17.75
CA ASN A 566 30.59 -8.49 16.57
C ASN A 566 30.23 -7.02 16.30
N ASN A 567 31.19 -6.13 16.55
CA ASN A 567 30.94 -4.69 16.62
C ASN A 567 31.35 -3.90 15.37
N GLU A 568 31.74 -4.57 14.28
CA GLU A 568 32.19 -3.96 13.01
C GLU A 568 33.21 -2.84 13.21
N ALA A 569 34.27 -3.09 13.97
CA ALA A 569 35.37 -2.16 14.31
C ALA A 569 34.99 -0.95 15.19
N ASN A 570 33.78 -0.88 15.72
CA ASN A 570 33.47 0.12 16.73
C ASN A 570 34.11 -0.25 18.07
N LYS A 571 34.72 0.75 18.72
CA LYS A 571 35.47 0.52 19.96
C LYS A 571 34.56 0.18 21.13
N LEU A 572 34.72 -1.01 21.67
CA LEU A 572 34.04 -1.45 22.88
C LEU A 572 34.87 -1.10 24.10
N THR A 573 34.52 -0.02 24.84
CA THR A 573 35.36 0.54 25.89
C THR A 573 35.04 0.05 27.30
N VAL A 574 33.77 -0.18 27.60
CA VAL A 574 33.32 -0.53 28.97
C VAL A 574 32.93 -2.01 29.04
N LEU A 575 33.81 -2.81 29.62
CA LEU A 575 33.70 -4.25 29.71
C LEU A 575 33.59 -4.77 31.16
N ASN A 576 33.63 -3.87 32.16
CA ASN A 576 33.69 -4.23 33.58
C ASN A 576 32.48 -5.05 34.05
N ASN A 577 31.34 -4.95 33.36
CA ASN A 577 30.12 -5.66 33.72
C ASN A 577 30.13 -7.13 33.33
N LEU A 578 31.10 -7.58 32.49
CA LEU A 578 31.26 -9.00 32.14
C LEU A 578 31.38 -9.90 33.34
N LYS A 579 32.03 -9.40 34.42
CA LYS A 579 32.20 -10.15 35.69
C LYS A 579 30.92 -10.74 36.30
N ASN A 580 29.76 -10.19 35.91
CA ASN A 580 28.47 -10.64 36.42
C ASN A 580 27.99 -11.96 35.75
N LEU A 581 28.57 -12.29 34.55
CA LEU A 581 28.16 -13.49 33.78
C LEU A 581 28.90 -14.74 34.24
N VAL A 582 28.70 -15.11 35.50
CA VAL A 582 29.45 -16.22 36.14
C VAL A 582 29.27 -17.60 35.49
N ASN A 583 28.19 -17.82 34.74
CA ASN A 583 27.90 -19.09 34.06
C ASN A 583 28.38 -19.10 32.60
N LEU A 584 29.06 -18.05 32.14
CA LEU A 584 29.49 -17.94 30.75
C LEU A 584 30.54 -19.02 30.42
N ARG A 585 30.34 -19.76 29.34
CA ARG A 585 31.22 -20.81 28.82
C ARG A 585 31.98 -20.37 27.58
N THR A 586 31.33 -19.59 26.73
CA THR A 586 31.92 -19.06 25.49
C THR A 586 31.74 -17.57 25.44
N LEU A 587 32.84 -16.85 25.24
CA LEU A 587 32.88 -15.42 25.04
C LEU A 587 33.51 -15.09 23.68
N GLU A 588 32.77 -14.41 22.85
CA GLU A 588 33.29 -13.91 21.57
C GLU A 588 33.16 -12.40 21.52
N LEU A 589 34.28 -11.68 21.41
CA LEU A 589 34.36 -10.25 21.20
C LEU A 589 35.10 -10.04 19.89
N ILE A 590 34.36 -10.03 18.81
CA ILE A 590 34.85 -10.05 17.44
C ILE A 590 34.78 -8.64 16.89
N TYR A 591 35.89 -8.16 16.30
CA TYR A 591 35.90 -6.87 15.60
C TYR A 591 35.41 -5.69 16.47
N CYS A 592 35.90 -5.68 17.75
CA CYS A 592 35.50 -4.72 18.79
C CYS A 592 36.57 -3.64 19.05
N ASP A 593 37.61 -3.54 18.21
CA ASP A 593 38.77 -2.65 18.34
C ASP A 593 39.44 -2.70 19.74
N LEU A 594 39.59 -3.92 20.25
CA LEU A 594 40.28 -4.16 21.51
C LEU A 594 41.80 -4.07 21.32
N GLU A 595 42.46 -3.24 22.10
CA GLU A 595 43.93 -3.09 22.11
C GLU A 595 44.62 -4.02 23.09
N ARG A 596 43.89 -4.50 24.14
CA ARG A 596 44.34 -5.43 25.21
C ARG A 596 43.21 -6.37 25.59
N ILE A 597 43.56 -7.48 26.22
CA ILE A 597 42.62 -8.44 26.79
C ILE A 597 41.92 -7.82 28.01
N PRO A 598 40.61 -7.77 28.08
CA PRO A 598 39.89 -7.13 29.20
C PRO A 598 40.04 -7.87 30.51
N HIS A 599 40.39 -7.18 31.59
CA HIS A 599 40.60 -7.79 32.94
C HIS A 599 39.33 -8.48 33.48
N SER A 600 38.15 -8.02 33.13
CA SER A 600 36.85 -8.61 33.55
C SER A 600 36.65 -10.05 33.10
N ILE A 601 37.40 -10.51 32.09
CA ILE A 601 37.33 -11.91 31.61
C ILE A 601 37.92 -12.90 32.66
N PHE A 602 38.90 -12.45 33.45
CA PHE A 602 39.65 -13.34 34.39
C PHE A 602 38.82 -13.80 35.58
N THR A 603 37.65 -13.22 35.79
CA THR A 603 36.72 -13.60 36.86
C THR A 603 35.67 -14.62 36.41
N LEU A 604 35.71 -15.08 35.16
CA LEU A 604 34.74 -15.98 34.56
C LEU A 604 35.21 -17.44 34.59
N ASP A 605 35.22 -18.06 35.75
CA ASP A 605 35.81 -19.39 36.00
C ASP A 605 35.24 -20.52 35.13
N ASN A 606 34.03 -20.35 34.58
CA ASN A 606 33.39 -21.37 33.76
C ASN A 606 33.72 -21.29 32.27
N LEU A 607 34.52 -20.26 31.83
CA LEU A 607 34.91 -20.12 30.45
C LEU A 607 35.69 -21.31 29.91
N ARG A 608 35.24 -21.78 28.73
CA ARG A 608 35.89 -22.85 27.95
C ARG A 608 36.49 -22.32 26.66
N GLU A 609 35.87 -21.34 26.08
CA GLU A 609 36.29 -20.73 24.80
C GLU A 609 36.31 -19.21 24.90
N ILE A 610 37.41 -18.60 24.44
CA ILE A 610 37.59 -17.17 24.30
C ILE A 610 37.94 -16.91 22.83
N ASN A 611 37.14 -16.07 22.16
CA ASN A 611 37.37 -15.69 20.80
C ASN A 611 37.45 -14.14 20.71
N LEU A 612 38.67 -13.66 20.46
CA LEU A 612 39.01 -12.25 20.30
C LEU A 612 39.54 -11.94 18.91
N LYS A 613 39.07 -12.67 17.91
CA LYS A 613 39.50 -12.49 16.52
C LYS A 613 39.16 -11.09 15.97
N GLU A 614 39.93 -10.66 14.97
CA GLU A 614 39.66 -9.38 14.27
C GLU A 614 39.59 -8.18 15.22
N ASN A 615 40.58 -8.09 16.12
CA ASN A 615 40.76 -6.93 17.01
C ASN A 615 42.10 -6.25 16.74
N ASN A 616 42.55 -5.35 17.61
CA ASN A 616 43.80 -4.60 17.48
C ASN A 616 44.81 -4.97 18.63
N LEU A 617 44.73 -6.24 19.08
CA LEU A 617 45.64 -6.71 20.16
C LEU A 617 47.09 -6.67 19.67
N ARG A 618 47.95 -5.91 20.38
CA ARG A 618 49.38 -5.79 20.07
C ARG A 618 50.20 -6.70 20.99
N THR A 619 49.77 -6.78 22.22
CA THR A 619 50.40 -7.62 23.25
C THR A 619 49.32 -8.44 23.94
N VAL A 620 49.68 -9.59 24.47
CA VAL A 620 48.80 -10.52 25.17
C VAL A 620 49.41 -10.95 26.50
N GLU A 621 50.12 -10.02 27.17
CA GLU A 621 50.76 -10.29 28.49
C GLU A 621 49.76 -10.70 29.57
N GLU A 622 48.52 -10.21 29.44
CA GLU A 622 47.41 -10.56 30.35
C GLU A 622 47.06 -12.05 30.33
N ILE A 623 47.59 -12.85 29.39
CA ILE A 623 47.40 -14.31 29.32
C ILE A 623 47.82 -15.01 30.64
N ILE A 624 48.73 -14.47 31.41
CA ILE A 624 49.10 -15.03 32.72
C ILE A 624 47.85 -15.16 33.62
N SER A 625 46.93 -14.22 33.54
CA SER A 625 45.73 -14.22 34.34
C SER A 625 44.74 -15.34 33.95
N PHE A 626 44.90 -15.92 32.75
CA PHE A 626 44.08 -17.06 32.32
C PHE A 626 44.43 -18.36 33.03
N GLN A 627 45.54 -18.45 33.77
CA GLN A 627 45.88 -19.61 34.63
C GLN A 627 44.77 -19.95 35.63
N HIS A 628 43.93 -18.95 36.02
CA HIS A 628 42.80 -19.15 36.90
C HIS A 628 41.59 -19.77 36.18
N LEU A 629 41.52 -19.70 34.85
CA LEU A 629 40.45 -20.25 34.05
C LEU A 629 40.68 -21.74 33.77
N LYS A 630 40.45 -22.57 34.78
CA LYS A 630 40.76 -24.02 34.75
C LYS A 630 40.03 -24.78 33.64
N ASN A 631 38.91 -24.26 33.15
CA ASN A 631 38.11 -24.89 32.10
C ASN A 631 38.46 -24.39 30.69
N LEU A 632 39.38 -23.43 30.54
CA LEU A 632 39.73 -22.86 29.24
C LEU A 632 40.47 -23.87 28.37
N SER A 633 39.82 -24.27 27.26
CA SER A 633 40.35 -25.25 26.29
C SER A 633 40.60 -24.65 24.90
N CYS A 634 39.95 -23.56 24.52
CA CYS A 634 40.05 -22.96 23.20
C CYS A 634 40.31 -21.44 23.30
N LEU A 635 41.38 -21.00 22.65
CA LEU A 635 41.76 -19.58 22.58
C LEU A 635 41.98 -19.17 21.13
N LYS A 636 41.11 -18.24 20.63
CA LYS A 636 41.14 -17.69 19.28
C LYS A 636 41.56 -16.25 19.29
N LEU A 637 42.76 -15.99 18.80
CA LEU A 637 43.41 -14.65 18.73
C LEU A 637 43.85 -14.28 17.31
N TRP A 638 43.26 -14.91 16.31
CA TRP A 638 43.62 -14.72 14.91
C TRP A 638 43.13 -13.38 14.36
N HIS A 639 43.75 -12.90 13.28
CA HIS A 639 43.54 -11.55 12.73
C HIS A 639 43.68 -10.46 13.79
N ASN A 640 44.84 -10.39 14.41
CA ASN A 640 45.23 -9.34 15.35
C ASN A 640 46.60 -8.75 14.94
N SER A 641 47.22 -7.95 15.83
CA SER A 641 48.52 -7.34 15.60
C SER A 641 49.58 -7.87 16.57
N ILE A 642 49.41 -9.08 17.09
CA ILE A 642 50.25 -9.69 18.14
C ILE A 642 51.66 -9.89 17.60
N SER A 643 52.67 -9.34 18.27
CA SER A 643 54.08 -9.37 17.86
C SER A 643 54.87 -10.51 18.52
N TYR A 644 54.45 -10.97 19.68
CA TYR A 644 55.06 -12.07 20.42
C TYR A 644 54.06 -12.81 21.32
N ILE A 645 54.39 -14.07 21.62
CA ILE A 645 53.63 -14.89 22.55
C ILE A 645 54.36 -14.85 23.89
N PRO A 646 53.72 -14.44 25.00
CA PRO A 646 54.41 -14.39 26.28
C PRO A 646 54.72 -15.81 26.83
N VAL A 647 55.82 -15.93 27.57
CA VAL A 647 56.24 -17.21 28.20
C VAL A 647 55.17 -17.81 29.12
N GLN A 648 54.34 -16.96 29.68
CA GLN A 648 53.21 -17.36 30.57
C GLN A 648 52.13 -18.20 29.87
N ILE A 649 52.15 -18.32 28.55
CA ILE A 649 51.23 -19.21 27.79
C ILE A 649 51.34 -20.66 28.30
N GLY A 650 52.52 -21.08 28.79
CA GLY A 650 52.74 -22.42 29.35
C GLY A 650 51.94 -22.70 30.60
N ALA A 651 51.41 -21.73 31.28
CA ALA A 651 50.52 -21.89 32.42
C ALA A 651 49.12 -22.46 32.03
N LEU A 652 48.78 -22.39 30.75
CA LEU A 652 47.48 -22.86 30.23
C LEU A 652 47.48 -24.36 29.96
N SER A 653 47.67 -25.16 30.99
CA SER A 653 47.83 -26.63 30.89
C SER A 653 46.63 -27.38 30.30
N ASN A 654 45.44 -26.75 30.30
CA ASN A 654 44.21 -27.31 29.77
C ASN A 654 43.90 -26.87 28.35
N LEU A 655 44.75 -26.07 27.73
CA LEU A 655 44.54 -25.57 26.39
C LEU A 655 44.65 -26.71 25.36
N GLU A 656 43.63 -26.86 24.56
CA GLU A 656 43.44 -27.88 23.53
C GLU A 656 43.57 -27.29 22.11
N GLN A 657 43.11 -26.05 21.93
CA GLN A 657 43.09 -25.39 20.64
C GLN A 657 43.60 -23.95 20.76
N LEU A 658 44.56 -23.57 19.91
CA LEU A 658 45.15 -22.25 19.86
C LEU A 658 45.19 -21.72 18.40
N TYR A 659 44.50 -20.62 18.16
CA TYR A 659 44.47 -19.94 16.86
C TYR A 659 45.18 -18.60 16.95
N LEU A 660 46.34 -18.47 16.28
CA LEU A 660 47.17 -17.28 16.25
C LEU A 660 47.50 -16.84 14.83
N ASN A 661 46.77 -17.39 13.85
CA ASN A 661 47.02 -17.09 12.45
C ASN A 661 46.68 -15.60 12.13
N TYR A 662 47.27 -15.06 11.10
CA TYR A 662 47.15 -13.65 10.72
C TYR A 662 47.54 -12.68 11.84
N ASN A 663 48.79 -12.79 12.31
CA ASN A 663 49.40 -11.92 13.30
C ASN A 663 50.79 -11.45 12.84
N ASN A 664 51.59 -10.88 13.74
CA ASN A 664 52.97 -10.40 13.47
C ASN A 664 54.03 -11.17 14.28
N ILE A 665 53.77 -12.41 14.67
CA ILE A 665 54.56 -13.21 15.56
C ILE A 665 55.88 -13.60 14.87
N LYS A 666 57.01 -13.31 15.55
CA LYS A 666 58.38 -13.61 15.03
C LYS A 666 58.98 -14.90 15.57
N SER A 667 58.61 -15.27 16.78
CA SER A 667 59.12 -16.48 17.45
C SER A 667 58.09 -17.07 18.38
N VAL A 668 58.23 -18.38 18.63
CA VAL A 668 57.38 -19.12 19.53
C VAL A 668 58.17 -19.42 20.82
N PRO A 669 57.65 -19.09 22.01
CA PRO A 669 58.37 -19.38 23.27
C PRO A 669 58.35 -20.89 23.60
N LEU A 670 59.37 -21.40 24.26
CA LEU A 670 59.49 -22.81 24.64
C LEU A 670 58.37 -23.27 25.56
N GLU A 671 57.85 -22.36 26.37
CA GLU A 671 56.78 -22.63 27.33
C GLU A 671 55.44 -23.00 26.67
N LEU A 672 55.21 -22.62 25.43
CA LEU A 672 54.04 -23.03 24.71
C LEU A 672 53.92 -24.55 24.63
N PHE A 673 55.05 -25.24 24.51
CA PHE A 673 55.10 -26.69 24.36
C PHE A 673 54.87 -27.44 25.67
N LEU A 674 54.70 -26.71 26.81
CA LEU A 674 54.21 -27.29 28.07
C LEU A 674 52.69 -27.51 28.05
N CYS A 675 51.94 -26.97 27.08
CA CYS A 675 50.53 -27.21 26.91
C CYS A 675 50.24 -28.60 26.30
N LYS A 676 50.46 -29.66 27.07
CA LYS A 676 50.44 -31.09 26.60
C LYS A 676 49.08 -31.55 26.04
N LYS A 677 47.98 -30.84 26.29
CA LYS A 677 46.66 -31.15 25.76
C LYS A 677 46.41 -30.57 24.41
N LEU A 678 47.30 -29.69 23.93
CA LEU A 678 47.16 -29.02 22.68
C LEU A 678 47.16 -30.01 21.51
N HIS A 679 46.07 -30.04 20.76
CA HIS A 679 45.92 -30.90 19.59
C HIS A 679 45.73 -30.09 18.31
N TYR A 680 45.36 -28.77 18.40
CA TYR A 680 45.17 -27.88 17.29
C TYR A 680 46.04 -26.62 17.51
N LEU A 681 46.94 -26.30 16.58
CA LEU A 681 47.80 -25.13 16.62
C LEU A 681 47.84 -24.52 15.22
N ASP A 682 47.33 -23.28 15.07
CA ASP A 682 47.42 -22.51 13.81
C ASP A 682 48.22 -21.23 14.04
N LEU A 683 49.37 -21.18 13.41
CA LEU A 683 50.31 -20.05 13.38
C LEU A 683 50.54 -19.54 11.95
N SER A 684 49.65 -19.84 11.01
CA SER A 684 49.74 -19.44 9.64
C SER A 684 49.69 -17.90 9.50
N TYR A 685 50.25 -17.37 8.43
CA TYR A 685 50.22 -15.93 8.14
C TYR A 685 50.82 -15.11 9.30
N ASN A 686 52.09 -15.49 9.67
CA ASN A 686 52.91 -14.81 10.67
C ASN A 686 54.29 -14.44 10.10
N LYS A 687 55.26 -14.15 10.95
CA LYS A 687 56.64 -13.82 10.58
C LYS A 687 57.65 -14.76 11.24
N LEU A 688 57.27 -16.04 11.45
CA LEU A 688 58.12 -17.04 12.09
C LEU A 688 59.27 -17.43 11.17
N THR A 689 60.48 -17.43 11.69
CA THR A 689 61.67 -17.87 10.97
C THR A 689 62.07 -19.29 11.34
N SER A 690 61.72 -19.74 12.52
CA SER A 690 62.01 -21.12 13.04
C SER A 690 60.99 -21.54 14.06
N ILE A 691 60.89 -22.84 14.28
CA ILE A 691 60.12 -23.48 15.34
C ILE A 691 61.10 -24.17 16.29
N PRO A 692 60.97 -24.05 17.63
CA PRO A 692 61.83 -24.70 18.59
C PRO A 692 61.71 -26.24 18.60
N GLU A 693 62.78 -26.96 18.95
CA GLU A 693 62.82 -28.41 19.06
C GLU A 693 61.80 -28.98 20.04
N GLU A 694 61.44 -28.19 21.03
CA GLU A 694 60.50 -28.56 22.08
C GLU A 694 59.09 -28.79 21.60
N ILE A 695 58.79 -28.49 20.34
CA ILE A 695 57.47 -28.83 19.71
C ILE A 695 57.17 -30.31 19.87
N GLY A 696 58.18 -31.15 19.92
CA GLY A 696 58.03 -32.59 20.15
C GLY A 696 57.33 -32.95 21.47
N PHE A 697 57.30 -32.05 22.46
CA PHE A 697 56.56 -32.26 23.72
C PHE A 697 55.04 -32.26 23.55
N LEU A 698 54.53 -31.73 22.42
CA LEU A 698 53.11 -31.74 22.10
C LEU A 698 52.67 -33.11 21.57
N SER A 699 52.70 -34.11 22.39
CA SER A 699 52.37 -35.50 22.04
C SER A 699 50.94 -35.72 21.54
N ASN A 700 50.05 -34.76 21.79
CA ASN A 700 48.66 -34.80 21.35
C ASN A 700 48.38 -33.99 20.10
N LEU A 701 49.37 -33.32 19.53
CA LEU A 701 49.22 -32.46 18.35
C LEU A 701 48.69 -33.24 17.12
N GLN A 702 47.58 -32.82 16.58
CA GLN A 702 46.95 -33.43 15.40
C GLN A 702 46.94 -32.50 14.20
N TYR A 703 46.82 -31.19 14.45
CA TYR A 703 46.76 -30.17 13.42
C TYR A 703 47.81 -29.08 13.68
N LEU A 704 48.70 -28.87 12.73
CA LEU A 704 49.70 -27.83 12.76
C LEU A 704 49.65 -27.05 11.43
N ALA A 705 49.34 -25.76 11.47
CA ALA A 705 49.38 -24.90 10.33
C ALA A 705 50.45 -23.80 10.53
N LEU A 706 51.34 -23.70 9.61
CA LEU A 706 52.45 -22.74 9.55
C LEU A 706 52.57 -22.07 8.19
N THR A 707 51.53 -22.19 7.36
CA THR A 707 51.48 -21.64 5.99
C THR A 707 51.72 -20.11 5.99
N LYS A 708 52.48 -19.62 5.02
CA LYS A 708 52.84 -18.17 4.90
C LYS A 708 53.54 -17.62 6.14
N ASN A 709 54.75 -18.20 6.38
CA ASN A 709 55.73 -17.73 7.32
C ASN A 709 57.08 -17.57 6.57
N HIS A 710 58.21 -17.50 7.28
CA HIS A 710 59.59 -17.39 6.76
C HIS A 710 60.44 -18.54 7.29
N ILE A 711 59.86 -19.71 7.49
CA ILE A 711 60.55 -20.89 8.09
C ILE A 711 61.50 -21.46 7.03
N GLU A 712 62.80 -21.53 7.41
CA GLU A 712 63.87 -22.07 6.55
C GLU A 712 64.10 -23.57 6.80
N THR A 713 63.99 -24.01 8.06
CA THR A 713 64.21 -25.41 8.48
C THR A 713 63.16 -25.85 9.50
N LEU A 714 62.85 -27.14 9.51
CA LEU A 714 61.98 -27.76 10.49
C LEU A 714 62.78 -28.44 11.59
N PRO A 715 62.41 -28.35 12.87
CA PRO A 715 63.10 -29.02 13.96
C PRO A 715 62.84 -30.53 13.93
N GLU A 716 63.83 -31.35 14.26
CA GLU A 716 63.68 -32.80 14.35
C GLU A 716 62.64 -33.21 15.41
N GLY A 717 62.48 -32.42 16.46
CA GLY A 717 61.39 -32.63 17.47
C GLY A 717 60.00 -32.65 16.89
N LEU A 718 59.72 -32.00 15.77
CA LEU A 718 58.41 -32.01 15.14
C LEU A 718 57.96 -33.44 14.76
N PHE A 719 58.89 -34.27 14.33
CA PHE A 719 58.58 -35.62 13.87
C PHE A 719 58.31 -36.60 15.04
N GLN A 720 58.51 -36.15 16.28
CA GLN A 720 58.05 -36.88 17.49
C GLN A 720 56.56 -36.72 17.78
N CYS A 721 55.87 -35.78 17.11
CA CYS A 721 54.43 -35.57 17.21
C CYS A 721 53.64 -36.64 16.44
N LYS A 722 53.67 -37.88 16.92
CA LYS A 722 53.18 -39.10 16.23
C LYS A 722 51.65 -39.08 15.97
N LYS A 723 50.89 -38.20 16.60
CA LYS A 723 49.43 -38.01 16.35
C LYS A 723 49.10 -37.00 15.28
N LEU A 724 50.11 -36.33 14.69
CA LEU A 724 49.92 -35.29 13.67
C LEU A 724 49.23 -35.87 12.44
N GLN A 725 48.13 -35.24 12.04
CA GLN A 725 47.30 -35.62 10.90
C GLN A 725 47.39 -34.59 9.78
N PHE A 726 47.45 -33.32 10.14
CA PHE A 726 47.49 -32.21 9.20
C PHE A 726 48.72 -31.34 9.46
N LEU A 727 49.57 -31.23 8.46
CA LEU A 727 50.77 -30.38 8.49
C LEU A 727 50.78 -29.47 7.28
N LEU A 728 50.51 -28.17 7.53
CA LEU A 728 50.40 -27.15 6.50
C LEU A 728 51.61 -26.22 6.57
N LEU A 729 52.51 -26.32 5.58
CA LEU A 729 53.78 -25.59 5.49
C LEU A 729 53.90 -24.75 4.22
N GLY A 730 52.82 -24.58 3.48
CA GLY A 730 52.81 -23.85 2.23
C GLY A 730 53.32 -22.39 2.31
N ASN A 731 53.95 -21.90 1.30
CA ASN A 731 54.49 -20.55 1.22
C ASN A 731 55.41 -20.19 2.38
N ASN A 732 56.46 -20.96 2.57
CA ASN A 732 57.59 -20.71 3.48
C ASN A 732 58.92 -20.63 2.70
N SER A 733 60.06 -20.69 3.41
CA SER A 733 61.39 -20.66 2.85
C SER A 733 62.16 -21.99 2.99
N LEU A 734 61.43 -23.10 3.08
CA LEU A 734 62.05 -24.43 3.26
C LEU A 734 62.85 -24.81 2.04
N MET A 735 64.16 -25.18 2.28
CA MET A 735 65.07 -25.67 1.25
C MET A 735 65.08 -27.17 1.17
N ASP A 736 64.85 -27.84 2.30
CA ASP A 736 64.84 -29.31 2.39
C ASP A 736 63.70 -29.75 3.35
N LEU A 737 63.30 -31.01 3.23
CA LEU A 737 62.39 -31.69 4.16
C LEU A 737 63.17 -32.90 4.77
N SER A 738 63.32 -32.91 6.09
CA SER A 738 64.02 -33.97 6.78
C SER A 738 63.34 -35.33 6.54
N PRO A 739 64.15 -36.40 6.37
CA PRO A 739 63.68 -37.79 6.37
C PRO A 739 62.82 -38.16 7.60
N GLY A 740 62.96 -37.44 8.70
CA GLY A 740 62.17 -37.59 9.90
C GLY A 740 60.68 -37.53 9.68
N VAL A 741 60.20 -36.91 8.58
CA VAL A 741 58.77 -36.86 8.19
C VAL A 741 58.14 -38.25 8.11
N GLY A 742 58.90 -39.31 7.76
CA GLY A 742 58.41 -40.67 7.74
C GLY A 742 57.94 -41.21 9.11
N GLN A 743 58.35 -40.56 10.21
CA GLN A 743 57.90 -40.95 11.56
C GLN A 743 56.44 -40.49 11.86
N LEU A 744 55.87 -39.62 11.00
CA LEU A 744 54.50 -39.11 11.13
C LEU A 744 53.48 -40.09 10.54
N LEU A 745 53.38 -41.27 11.09
CA LEU A 745 52.57 -42.39 10.55
C LEU A 745 51.07 -42.05 10.41
N ASN A 746 50.56 -41.11 11.19
CA ASN A 746 49.15 -40.70 11.15
C ASN A 746 48.84 -39.53 10.22
N LEU A 747 49.84 -39.09 9.42
CA LEU A 747 49.68 -37.94 8.53
C LEU A 747 48.68 -38.21 7.43
N LEU A 748 47.62 -37.39 7.39
CA LEU A 748 46.52 -37.44 6.41
C LEU A 748 46.66 -36.40 5.32
N HIS A 749 47.25 -35.23 5.65
CA HIS A 749 47.40 -34.09 4.73
C HIS A 749 48.72 -33.37 4.96
N LEU A 750 49.47 -33.15 3.90
CA LEU A 750 50.74 -32.43 3.88
C LEU A 750 50.71 -31.36 2.78
N GLU A 751 50.84 -30.08 3.15
CA GLU A 751 50.97 -28.98 2.20
C GLU A 751 52.37 -28.35 2.25
N LEU A 752 53.06 -28.33 1.11
CA LEU A 752 54.41 -27.80 0.98
C LEU A 752 54.58 -26.80 -0.18
N VAL A 753 53.50 -26.51 -0.94
CA VAL A 753 53.51 -25.64 -2.09
C VAL A 753 54.06 -24.24 -1.76
N GLY A 754 54.83 -23.64 -2.64
CA GLY A 754 55.41 -22.32 -2.45
C GLY A 754 56.63 -22.31 -1.53
N ASN A 755 57.43 -23.37 -1.47
CA ASN A 755 58.70 -23.46 -0.82
C ASN A 755 59.89 -23.58 -1.84
N TYR A 756 61.10 -23.68 -1.38
CA TYR A 756 62.34 -23.83 -2.25
C TYR A 756 62.90 -25.25 -2.22
N LEU A 757 62.03 -26.23 -2.08
CA LEU A 757 62.45 -27.63 -1.99
C LEU A 757 62.96 -28.13 -3.37
N GLU A 758 64.10 -28.80 -3.34
CA GLU A 758 64.71 -29.42 -4.54
C GLU A 758 64.19 -30.87 -4.74
N SER A 759 63.94 -31.57 -3.63
CA SER A 759 63.46 -32.96 -3.63
C SER A 759 62.63 -33.26 -2.39
N LEU A 760 61.87 -34.34 -2.48
CA LEU A 760 61.15 -34.88 -1.35
C LEU A 760 61.80 -36.16 -0.83
N PRO A 761 61.83 -36.38 0.51
CA PRO A 761 62.44 -37.55 1.12
C PRO A 761 61.66 -38.85 0.79
N ALA A 762 62.35 -39.92 0.55
CA ALA A 762 61.77 -41.23 0.24
C ALA A 762 60.94 -41.78 1.41
N GLU A 763 61.32 -41.40 2.61
CA GLU A 763 60.67 -41.83 3.90
C GLU A 763 59.17 -41.39 4.02
N LEU A 764 58.71 -40.50 3.15
CA LEU A 764 57.28 -40.22 2.96
C LEU A 764 56.50 -41.48 2.57
N GLU A 765 57.17 -42.55 2.10
CA GLU A 765 56.48 -43.82 1.82
C GLU A 765 55.96 -44.49 3.08
N GLU A 766 56.53 -44.24 4.25
CA GLU A 766 56.06 -44.74 5.56
C GLU A 766 54.73 -44.10 6.04
N CYS A 767 54.40 -42.89 5.55
CA CYS A 767 53.13 -42.23 5.83
C CYS A 767 51.98 -42.91 5.07
N GLN A 768 51.53 -44.05 5.53
CA GLN A 768 50.52 -44.88 4.84
C GLN A 768 49.12 -44.24 4.71
N HIS A 769 48.78 -43.32 5.60
CA HIS A 769 47.49 -42.64 5.63
C HIS A 769 47.41 -41.42 4.67
N LEU A 770 48.50 -41.03 4.05
CA LEU A 770 48.56 -39.93 3.06
C LEU A 770 47.86 -40.39 1.78
N LYS A 771 46.71 -39.79 1.47
CA LYS A 771 45.83 -40.18 0.37
C LYS A 771 46.19 -39.39 -0.92
N PRO A 772 45.73 -39.85 -2.09
CA PRO A 772 45.74 -39.02 -3.31
C PRO A 772 45.17 -37.66 -3.04
N ASN A 773 45.75 -36.61 -3.62
CA ASN A 773 45.34 -35.18 -3.43
C ASN A 773 45.52 -34.62 -2.01
N SER A 774 46.04 -35.39 -1.04
CA SER A 774 46.36 -34.87 0.28
C SER A 774 47.85 -34.46 0.43
N LEU A 775 48.70 -34.75 -0.52
CA LEU A 775 50.03 -34.16 -0.66
C LEU A 775 49.97 -33.01 -1.66
N VAL A 776 50.02 -31.76 -1.17
CA VAL A 776 49.93 -30.53 -1.95
C VAL A 776 51.35 -29.97 -2.14
N VAL A 777 51.95 -30.20 -3.30
CA VAL A 777 53.30 -29.77 -3.72
C VAL A 777 53.31 -29.36 -5.18
N GLU A 778 54.39 -28.73 -5.64
CA GLU A 778 54.62 -28.48 -7.05
C GLU A 778 54.74 -29.78 -7.85
N GLU A 779 54.21 -29.84 -9.07
CA GLU A 779 54.25 -31.01 -9.96
C GLU A 779 55.67 -31.53 -10.18
N GLY A 780 56.68 -30.64 -10.20
CA GLY A 780 58.06 -30.97 -10.36
C GLY A 780 58.61 -31.87 -9.25
N LEU A 781 58.19 -31.57 -7.99
CA LEU A 781 58.63 -32.30 -6.82
C LEU A 781 58.00 -33.70 -6.72
N LEU A 782 56.80 -33.90 -7.23
CA LEU A 782 56.21 -35.24 -7.32
C LEU A 782 57.06 -36.25 -8.14
N LYS A 783 57.84 -35.73 -9.08
CA LYS A 783 58.73 -36.58 -9.93
C LYS A 783 59.96 -37.09 -9.18
N THR A 784 60.39 -36.46 -8.06
CA THR A 784 61.49 -36.85 -7.24
C THR A 784 61.16 -38.03 -6.31
N LEU A 785 59.86 -38.31 -6.09
CA LEU A 785 59.41 -39.39 -5.23
C LEU A 785 59.63 -40.78 -5.85
N PRO A 786 59.82 -41.81 -4.98
CA PRO A 786 59.91 -43.19 -5.41
C PRO A 786 58.67 -43.61 -6.21
N LEU A 787 58.84 -44.48 -7.22
CA LEU A 787 57.79 -44.84 -8.16
C LEU A 787 56.55 -45.41 -7.44
N ARG A 788 56.70 -46.20 -6.41
CA ARG A 788 55.60 -46.80 -5.60
C ARG A 788 54.78 -45.75 -4.90
N LEU A 789 55.38 -44.73 -4.30
CA LEU A 789 54.71 -43.64 -3.59
C LEU A 789 53.99 -42.75 -4.58
N ARG A 790 54.57 -42.45 -5.69
CA ARG A 790 53.97 -41.65 -6.76
C ARG A 790 52.73 -42.33 -7.35
N GLU A 791 52.75 -43.62 -7.62
CA GLU A 791 51.60 -44.38 -8.09
C GLU A 791 50.49 -44.40 -7.01
N ARG A 792 50.85 -44.58 -5.72
CA ARG A 792 49.87 -44.52 -4.63
C ARG A 792 49.15 -43.17 -4.53
N LEU A 793 49.87 -42.06 -4.73
CA LEU A 793 49.34 -40.71 -4.63
C LEU A 793 48.59 -40.26 -5.91
N GLN A 794 48.86 -40.89 -7.08
CA GLN A 794 48.22 -40.58 -8.36
C GLN A 794 47.06 -41.52 -8.72
N ALA A 795 46.88 -42.64 -8.06
CA ALA A 795 46.03 -43.79 -8.46
C ALA A 795 44.50 -43.46 -8.50
N ASN A 796 44.06 -42.23 -8.26
CA ASN A 796 42.63 -41.85 -8.27
C ASN A 796 42.30 -40.59 -9.05
N SER A 797 43.22 -40.07 -9.91
CA SER A 797 42.85 -38.89 -10.71
C SER A 797 41.93 -39.21 -11.95
N ASP A 798 41.76 -40.51 -12.25
CA ASP A 798 40.98 -40.96 -13.42
C ASP A 798 39.56 -41.46 -13.07
N LYS A 799 39.09 -41.23 -11.87
CA LYS A 799 37.73 -41.66 -11.42
C LYS A 799 36.95 -40.57 -10.72
N SER A 800 36.98 -39.32 -11.16
CA SER A 800 36.04 -38.29 -10.71
C SER A 800 35.41 -37.55 -11.89
#